data_6da8abf2a6c66468dab5d694cdb67950
#
_entry.id   6da8abf2a6c66468dab5d694cdb67950
#
_cell.length_a   1.000
_cell.length_b   1.000
_cell.length_c   1.000
_cell.angle_alpha   90.00
_cell.angle_beta   90.00
_cell.angle_gamma   90.00
#
_symmetry.space_group_name_H-M   'P 1'
#
loop_
_entity.id
_entity.type
_entity.pdbx_description
1 polymer ?
#
loop_
_entity_poly.entity_id
_entity_poly.type
_entity_poly.pdbx_seq_one_letter_code
_entity_poly.pdbx_strand_id
1 'polypeptide(L)'
;MALVHEQFERHAARAPGATALRFGAARLSYAELNVKANQLARFMAKRGVEREERVVVCVEPGFEIAIALLAILKAGAVYVPIDPSYPAARIQIMLEDTAPALLLTHSDLAGKLELGNLEVVQLDRQQAELDGLAGQNLDAYCELEQAAYVYYTSGTTGVPKGVMASHANLASYIGSAQKRYGFTSSDIGPALARFSFSISLFELLSPLVAGGTLILLERAHVLDFVRLSRTLAEVTFFHAGPSLLRGLLKYIQRHHGDFSAFAAVRHASSGGDMVPVEVLEGLRDVFFNAEVFVIYGCSEISCMGCTYPVPRDVPLHKTYVGKPFDGMVVRVVDDELGEVAPGMVGEVLFAGPGVVKGYLDRPELTAEKFIGLDGMRFYRTGDRGRFSDEGLLELLGRSDFQVKLGGIRIELGEVEHHLRRAPGVDNGVVIAKEVGGGEKMLVAYVVPGEGADPDSAIRSNLVRRYLMAQLPDYMVPSIYVELAALPLNHNMKIDRKALPDPAQGSLHAAAAPAQRQPQSPSEQSMAALWRRTLGVERVGLDDNFFDLGGTSLLALQLLVAIDAELGVTLTGIEILREPLEMLAELCDRRSGNANGRHTRVPSPDVDTLELFHFGPQQSLYGALHTAPCAAPRHAVLICAPLGHEYVRSHFILQRLARTLAAQGTPVLRFDYYGCQDSLGHATEAGPGRWRRDIIDAYQGLERRAQVRCISALGVRLGATLLAEVAEQLDLERVVLWDPIEHGAAYHAELRSAHRRYLRQHAHVSIELPAWRGNGHCELLGTTYTTAALRELRALALQPLTSTPYRVSRFKSDCDWLDLVHLEDMLPDRGISKALTTMLEPS
;
A
#
# COMPACT_ATOMS: atom_id res chain seq x y z
N MET A 1 33.35 -13.10 -16.14
CA MET A 1 32.52 -12.57 -15.03
C MET A 1 31.69 -13.73 -14.53
N ALA A 2 31.62 -14.00 -13.22
CA ALA A 2 30.83 -15.12 -12.72
C ALA A 2 29.35 -14.68 -12.56
N LEU A 3 28.42 -15.60 -12.84
CA LEU A 3 27.00 -15.35 -12.65
C LEU A 3 26.69 -15.05 -11.17
N VAL A 4 25.69 -14.22 -10.92
CA VAL A 4 25.37 -13.75 -9.55
C VAL A 4 24.91 -14.91 -8.67
N HIS A 5 24.08 -15.81 -9.18
CA HIS A 5 23.62 -16.99 -8.44
C HIS A 5 24.76 -17.97 -8.14
N GLU A 6 25.79 -18.13 -9.01
CA GLU A 6 26.97 -18.93 -8.74
C GLU A 6 27.83 -18.34 -7.61
N GLN A 7 27.88 -16.98 -7.51
CA GLN A 7 28.58 -16.32 -6.41
C GLN A 7 27.89 -16.63 -5.07
N PHE A 8 26.56 -16.59 -5.04
CA PHE A 8 25.76 -17.00 -3.89
C PHE A 8 25.99 -18.48 -3.51
N GLU A 9 25.98 -19.39 -4.50
CA GLU A 9 26.18 -20.83 -4.28
C GLU A 9 27.55 -21.11 -3.65
N ARG A 10 28.59 -20.38 -4.03
CA ARG A 10 29.92 -20.50 -3.43
C ARG A 10 29.90 -20.16 -1.93
N HIS A 11 29.12 -19.16 -1.51
CA HIS A 11 28.96 -18.83 -0.10
C HIS A 11 28.10 -19.86 0.63
N ALA A 12 27.04 -20.36 0.02
CA ALA A 12 26.25 -21.46 0.59
C ALA A 12 27.06 -22.72 0.84
N ALA A 13 28.04 -23.01 -0.04
CA ALA A 13 28.96 -24.14 0.15
C ALA A 13 30.04 -23.89 1.22
N ARG A 14 30.53 -22.63 1.33
CA ARG A 14 31.62 -22.27 2.28
C ARG A 14 31.13 -22.11 3.72
N ALA A 15 29.95 -21.53 3.91
CA ALA A 15 29.38 -21.19 5.21
C ALA A 15 27.88 -21.56 5.29
N PRO A 16 27.52 -22.86 5.15
CA PRO A 16 26.14 -23.30 5.01
C PRO A 16 25.24 -22.90 6.19
N GLY A 17 25.78 -22.86 7.42
CA GLY A 17 25.06 -22.49 8.63
C GLY A 17 25.00 -20.98 8.92
N ALA A 18 25.67 -20.13 8.11
CA ALA A 18 25.59 -18.68 8.28
C ALA A 18 24.18 -18.17 7.96
N THR A 19 23.71 -17.15 8.67
CA THR A 19 22.39 -16.54 8.40
C THR A 19 22.44 -15.76 7.08
N ALA A 20 21.63 -16.16 6.12
CA ALA A 20 21.47 -15.46 4.84
C ALA A 20 20.34 -14.42 4.91
N LEU A 21 19.18 -14.81 5.44
CA LEU A 21 17.98 -13.97 5.49
C LEU A 21 17.43 -13.84 6.93
N ARG A 22 16.87 -12.67 7.22
CA ARG A 22 16.06 -12.39 8.42
C ARG A 22 14.74 -11.75 7.99
N PHE A 23 13.62 -12.18 8.59
CA PHE A 23 12.30 -11.56 8.43
C PHE A 23 11.54 -11.67 9.75
N GLY A 24 11.35 -10.55 10.44
CA GLY A 24 10.88 -10.56 11.83
C GLY A 24 11.78 -11.40 12.73
N ALA A 25 11.21 -12.38 13.41
CA ALA A 25 11.95 -13.34 14.24
C ALA A 25 12.51 -14.54 13.45
N ALA A 26 12.01 -14.78 12.24
CA ALA A 26 12.41 -15.92 11.42
C ALA A 26 13.76 -15.67 10.71
N ARG A 27 14.51 -16.75 10.49
CA ARG A 27 15.82 -16.73 9.82
C ARG A 27 15.95 -17.91 8.87
N LEU A 28 16.69 -17.71 7.78
CA LEU A 28 17.16 -18.78 6.92
C LEU A 28 18.68 -18.71 6.82
N SER A 29 19.32 -19.88 6.92
CA SER A 29 20.73 -20.04 6.63
C SER A 29 20.99 -20.05 5.12
N TYR A 30 22.26 -19.90 4.73
CA TYR A 30 22.69 -20.02 3.33
C TYR A 30 22.32 -21.38 2.74
N ALA A 31 22.49 -22.47 3.49
CA ALA A 31 22.11 -23.80 3.02
C ALA A 31 20.60 -23.93 2.79
N GLU A 32 19.78 -23.48 3.74
CA GLU A 32 18.33 -23.55 3.63
C GLU A 32 17.81 -22.70 2.46
N LEU A 33 18.32 -21.48 2.31
CA LEU A 33 17.98 -20.61 1.19
C LEU A 33 18.38 -21.24 -0.15
N ASN A 34 19.56 -21.84 -0.23
CA ASN A 34 20.05 -22.53 -1.44
C ASN A 34 19.18 -23.73 -1.80
N VAL A 35 18.84 -24.56 -0.81
CA VAL A 35 17.96 -25.73 -1.00
C VAL A 35 16.59 -25.28 -1.51
N LYS A 36 15.96 -24.29 -0.87
CA LYS A 36 14.65 -23.79 -1.28
C LYS A 36 14.67 -23.18 -2.70
N ALA A 37 15.70 -22.41 -3.04
CA ALA A 37 15.87 -21.88 -4.38
C ALA A 37 16.05 -22.98 -5.43
N ASN A 38 16.83 -24.03 -5.13
CA ASN A 38 17.03 -25.17 -6.01
C ASN A 38 15.76 -26.00 -6.21
N GLN A 39 14.98 -26.20 -5.14
CA GLN A 39 13.70 -26.89 -5.19
C GLN A 39 12.68 -26.12 -6.05
N LEU A 40 12.57 -24.80 -5.87
CA LEU A 40 11.68 -23.97 -6.70
C LEU A 40 12.13 -23.92 -8.17
N ALA A 41 13.43 -23.85 -8.44
CA ALA A 41 13.96 -23.90 -9.81
C ALA A 41 13.58 -25.20 -10.51
N ARG A 42 13.72 -26.36 -9.83
CA ARG A 42 13.30 -27.66 -10.36
C ARG A 42 11.79 -27.79 -10.53
N PHE A 43 11.05 -27.18 -9.63
CA PHE A 43 9.60 -27.14 -9.72
C PHE A 43 9.15 -26.37 -10.97
N MET A 44 9.73 -25.20 -11.23
CA MET A 44 9.46 -24.40 -12.44
C MET A 44 9.81 -25.18 -13.71
N ALA A 45 10.98 -25.83 -13.76
CA ALA A 45 11.36 -26.67 -14.91
C ALA A 45 10.39 -27.84 -15.14
N LYS A 46 9.86 -28.48 -14.07
CA LYS A 46 8.81 -29.51 -14.19
C LYS A 46 7.49 -28.97 -14.73
N ARG A 47 7.22 -27.68 -14.52
CA ARG A 47 6.04 -26.96 -15.07
C ARG A 47 6.29 -26.40 -16.47
N GLY A 48 7.41 -26.77 -17.10
CA GLY A 48 7.73 -26.42 -18.47
C GLY A 48 8.41 -25.07 -18.65
N VAL A 49 8.84 -24.41 -17.59
CA VAL A 49 9.59 -23.14 -17.72
C VAL A 49 10.96 -23.43 -18.33
N GLU A 50 11.22 -22.83 -19.48
CA GLU A 50 12.46 -22.93 -20.24
C GLU A 50 13.36 -21.70 -19.99
N ARG A 51 14.57 -21.72 -20.56
CA ARG A 51 15.51 -20.60 -20.48
C ARG A 51 14.95 -19.37 -21.20
N GLU A 52 15.26 -18.19 -20.66
CA GLU A 52 14.78 -16.89 -21.14
C GLU A 52 13.26 -16.70 -21.10
N GLU A 53 12.50 -17.70 -20.62
CA GLU A 53 11.08 -17.49 -20.34
C GLU A 53 10.87 -16.63 -19.10
N ARG A 54 9.86 -15.79 -19.18
CA ARG A 54 9.54 -14.79 -18.14
C ARG A 54 8.72 -15.44 -17.04
N VAL A 55 9.20 -15.30 -15.81
CA VAL A 55 8.48 -15.73 -14.59
C VAL A 55 8.13 -14.50 -13.76
N VAL A 56 6.85 -14.23 -13.65
CA VAL A 56 6.34 -13.13 -12.82
C VAL A 56 6.34 -13.55 -11.35
N VAL A 57 6.84 -12.67 -10.50
CA VAL A 57 6.79 -12.81 -9.04
C VAL A 57 5.92 -11.69 -8.47
N CYS A 58 4.76 -12.08 -7.93
CA CYS A 58 3.79 -11.17 -7.32
C CYS A 58 3.42 -11.70 -5.93
N VAL A 59 4.22 -11.33 -4.92
CA VAL A 59 4.12 -11.82 -3.54
C VAL A 59 4.29 -10.68 -2.55
N GLU A 60 3.73 -10.83 -1.36
CA GLU A 60 4.01 -9.89 -0.26
C GLU A 60 5.48 -10.00 0.19
N PRO A 61 6.05 -8.95 0.85
CA PRO A 61 7.39 -9.00 1.39
C PRO A 61 7.60 -10.19 2.33
N GLY A 62 8.56 -11.06 1.99
CA GLY A 62 8.88 -12.28 2.72
C GLY A 62 10.10 -12.99 2.14
N PHE A 63 10.43 -14.17 2.66
CA PHE A 63 11.54 -15.00 2.16
C PHE A 63 11.38 -15.38 0.69
N GLU A 64 10.13 -15.49 0.22
CA GLU A 64 9.74 -15.89 -1.11
C GLU A 64 10.33 -14.99 -2.20
N ILE A 65 10.54 -13.69 -1.93
CA ILE A 65 11.17 -12.75 -2.87
C ILE A 65 12.60 -13.20 -3.21
N ALA A 66 13.41 -13.48 -2.19
CA ALA A 66 14.80 -13.88 -2.38
C ALA A 66 14.90 -15.32 -2.93
N ILE A 67 14.03 -16.22 -2.47
CA ILE A 67 13.95 -17.61 -2.96
C ILE A 67 13.58 -17.62 -4.44
N ALA A 68 12.54 -16.88 -4.85
CA ALA A 68 12.09 -16.81 -6.24
C ALA A 68 13.14 -16.16 -7.14
N LEU A 69 13.74 -15.04 -6.73
CA LEU A 69 14.81 -14.38 -7.48
C LEU A 69 15.96 -15.36 -7.76
N LEU A 70 16.49 -16.02 -6.74
CA LEU A 70 17.58 -16.98 -6.90
C LEU A 70 17.17 -18.20 -7.74
N ALA A 71 15.97 -18.73 -7.53
CA ALA A 71 15.45 -19.88 -8.26
C ALA A 71 15.33 -19.59 -9.77
N ILE A 72 14.78 -18.43 -10.12
CA ILE A 72 14.61 -17.98 -11.51
C ILE A 72 15.95 -17.79 -12.19
N LEU A 73 16.91 -17.12 -11.52
CA LEU A 73 18.25 -16.95 -12.05
C LEU A 73 18.99 -18.30 -12.25
N LYS A 74 18.82 -19.27 -11.31
CA LYS A 74 19.38 -20.63 -11.42
C LYS A 74 18.75 -21.45 -12.55
N ALA A 75 17.48 -21.24 -12.84
CA ALA A 75 16.79 -21.89 -13.95
C ALA A 75 17.16 -21.28 -15.32
N GLY A 76 17.87 -20.14 -15.36
CA GLY A 76 18.13 -19.37 -16.58
C GLY A 76 16.88 -18.68 -17.14
N ALA A 77 15.85 -18.55 -16.34
CA ALA A 77 14.61 -17.82 -16.65
C ALA A 77 14.75 -16.32 -16.32
N VAL A 78 13.74 -15.52 -16.67
CA VAL A 78 13.75 -14.07 -16.54
C VAL A 78 12.88 -13.64 -15.35
N TYR A 79 13.47 -12.99 -14.37
CA TYR A 79 12.79 -12.48 -13.17
C TYR A 79 11.98 -11.21 -13.48
N VAL A 80 10.67 -11.26 -13.24
CA VAL A 80 9.76 -10.11 -13.47
C VAL A 80 8.97 -9.82 -12.19
N PRO A 81 9.42 -8.89 -11.34
CA PRO A 81 8.71 -8.54 -10.10
C PRO A 81 7.56 -7.59 -10.36
N ILE A 82 6.39 -7.89 -9.79
CA ILE A 82 5.21 -7.03 -9.78
C ILE A 82 4.77 -6.83 -8.33
N ASP A 83 4.56 -5.57 -7.94
CA ASP A 83 4.11 -5.22 -6.59
C ASP A 83 2.62 -5.62 -6.41
N PRO A 84 2.27 -6.45 -5.42
CA PRO A 84 0.89 -6.88 -5.20
C PRO A 84 -0.03 -5.73 -4.76
N SER A 85 0.52 -4.61 -4.30
CA SER A 85 -0.25 -3.41 -3.95
C SER A 85 -0.71 -2.57 -5.15
N TYR A 86 -0.28 -2.92 -6.38
CA TYR A 86 -0.76 -2.25 -7.57
C TYR A 86 -2.23 -2.57 -7.84
N PRO A 87 -2.99 -1.64 -8.46
CA PRO A 87 -4.35 -1.93 -8.91
C PRO A 87 -4.38 -3.17 -9.81
N ALA A 88 -5.42 -4.00 -9.67
CA ALA A 88 -5.58 -5.23 -10.45
C ALA A 88 -5.51 -4.97 -11.97
N ALA A 89 -6.12 -3.87 -12.45
CA ALA A 89 -6.04 -3.46 -13.85
C ALA A 89 -4.60 -3.22 -14.32
N ARG A 90 -3.74 -2.63 -13.47
CA ARG A 90 -2.34 -2.41 -13.79
C ARG A 90 -1.54 -3.71 -13.80
N ILE A 91 -1.78 -4.59 -12.83
CA ILE A 91 -1.14 -5.93 -12.80
C ILE A 91 -1.52 -6.68 -14.08
N GLN A 92 -2.79 -6.62 -14.49
CA GLN A 92 -3.29 -7.26 -15.71
C GLN A 92 -2.56 -6.77 -16.96
N ILE A 93 -2.42 -5.44 -17.14
CA ILE A 93 -1.67 -4.85 -18.26
C ILE A 93 -0.21 -5.36 -18.27
N MET A 94 0.43 -5.43 -17.08
CA MET A 94 1.81 -5.92 -16.97
C MET A 94 1.93 -7.41 -17.27
N LEU A 95 0.96 -8.24 -16.87
CA LEU A 95 0.89 -9.67 -17.20
C LEU A 95 0.71 -9.88 -18.70
N GLU A 96 -0.18 -9.12 -19.34
CA GLU A 96 -0.40 -9.19 -20.80
C GLU A 96 0.85 -8.78 -21.57
N ASP A 97 1.49 -7.67 -21.20
CA ASP A 97 2.72 -7.18 -21.85
C ASP A 97 3.90 -8.13 -21.60
N THR A 98 4.00 -8.73 -20.40
CA THR A 98 5.03 -9.72 -20.06
C THR A 98 4.82 -11.03 -20.79
N ALA A 99 3.58 -11.47 -21.01
CA ALA A 99 3.22 -12.82 -21.49
C ALA A 99 4.06 -13.92 -20.78
N PRO A 100 3.98 -14.05 -19.44
CA PRO A 100 4.87 -14.93 -18.69
C PRO A 100 4.49 -16.40 -18.88
N ALA A 101 5.51 -17.29 -18.82
CA ALA A 101 5.30 -18.73 -18.77
C ALA A 101 4.68 -19.16 -17.42
N LEU A 102 4.99 -18.42 -16.34
CA LEU A 102 4.56 -18.77 -15.00
C LEU A 102 4.38 -17.52 -14.13
N LEU A 103 3.37 -17.56 -13.24
CA LEU A 103 3.17 -16.61 -12.15
C LEU A 103 3.42 -17.28 -10.80
N LEU A 104 4.38 -16.79 -10.03
CA LEU A 104 4.59 -17.15 -8.62
C LEU A 104 3.85 -16.14 -7.74
N THR A 105 2.91 -16.61 -6.92
CA THR A 105 2.09 -15.74 -6.06
C THR A 105 1.60 -16.49 -4.82
N HIS A 106 0.77 -15.85 -3.99
CA HIS A 106 0.05 -16.47 -2.90
C HIS A 106 -1.44 -16.67 -3.25
N SER A 107 -2.11 -17.57 -2.53
CA SER A 107 -3.49 -17.96 -2.85
C SER A 107 -4.51 -16.82 -2.74
N ASP A 108 -4.31 -15.90 -1.82
CA ASP A 108 -5.14 -14.71 -1.61
C ASP A 108 -5.01 -13.68 -2.75
N LEU A 109 -3.82 -13.53 -3.33
CA LEU A 109 -3.57 -12.67 -4.47
C LEU A 109 -4.06 -13.30 -5.77
N ALA A 110 -3.82 -14.60 -5.96
CA ALA A 110 -4.30 -15.33 -7.13
C ALA A 110 -5.82 -15.21 -7.34
N GLY A 111 -6.59 -15.16 -6.24
CA GLY A 111 -8.04 -15.01 -6.27
C GLY A 111 -8.53 -13.62 -6.71
N LYS A 112 -7.65 -12.61 -6.74
CA LYS A 112 -7.97 -11.22 -7.10
C LYS A 112 -7.64 -10.86 -8.55
N LEU A 113 -6.94 -11.74 -9.28
CA LEU A 113 -6.43 -11.49 -10.63
C LEU A 113 -7.18 -12.33 -11.68
N GLU A 114 -7.35 -11.77 -12.87
CA GLU A 114 -7.89 -12.48 -14.03
C GLU A 114 -6.76 -13.24 -14.74
N LEU A 115 -6.53 -14.48 -14.35
CA LEU A 115 -5.34 -15.24 -14.75
C LEU A 115 -5.53 -16.05 -16.05
N GLY A 116 -6.75 -16.18 -16.56
CA GLY A 116 -7.04 -16.90 -17.81
C GLY A 116 -6.43 -18.30 -17.83
N ASN A 117 -5.59 -18.57 -18.84
CA ASN A 117 -4.86 -19.83 -19.00
C ASN A 117 -3.42 -19.76 -18.47
N LEU A 118 -3.04 -18.69 -17.74
CA LEU A 118 -1.71 -18.54 -17.19
C LEU A 118 -1.45 -19.63 -16.14
N GLU A 119 -0.33 -20.30 -16.24
CA GLU A 119 0.11 -21.25 -15.20
C GLU A 119 0.47 -20.48 -13.92
N VAL A 120 -0.15 -20.86 -12.80
CA VAL A 120 -0.04 -20.18 -11.52
C VAL A 120 0.47 -21.13 -10.45
N VAL A 121 1.52 -20.72 -9.76
CA VAL A 121 2.06 -21.42 -8.60
C VAL A 121 1.73 -20.64 -7.34
N GLN A 122 0.91 -21.22 -6.47
CA GLN A 122 0.58 -20.68 -5.16
C GLN A 122 1.57 -21.21 -4.12
N LEU A 123 2.59 -20.41 -3.81
CA LEU A 123 3.72 -20.81 -2.98
C LEU A 123 3.30 -21.28 -1.57
N ASP A 124 2.28 -20.66 -1.01
CA ASP A 124 1.71 -21.01 0.30
C ASP A 124 0.99 -22.36 0.32
N ARG A 125 0.53 -22.88 -0.83
CA ARG A 125 -0.20 -24.17 -0.94
C ARG A 125 0.66 -25.31 -1.45
N GLN A 126 1.77 -25.01 -2.11
CA GLN A 126 2.58 -26.01 -2.80
C GLN A 126 3.88 -26.35 -2.05
N GLN A 127 4.01 -25.93 -0.79
CA GLN A 127 5.21 -26.14 0.03
C GLN A 127 5.60 -27.62 0.14
N ALA A 128 4.64 -28.52 0.35
CA ALA A 128 4.93 -29.95 0.46
C ALA A 128 5.48 -30.58 -0.85
N GLU A 129 5.01 -30.09 -2.01
CA GLU A 129 5.52 -30.53 -3.33
C GLU A 129 6.94 -29.99 -3.57
N LEU A 130 7.18 -28.74 -3.19
CA LEU A 130 8.50 -28.10 -3.24
C LEU A 130 9.50 -28.83 -2.36
N ASP A 131 9.17 -29.12 -1.10
CA ASP A 131 10.04 -29.80 -0.14
C ASP A 131 10.41 -31.23 -0.58
N GLY A 132 9.58 -31.84 -1.40
CA GLY A 132 9.83 -33.18 -1.98
C GLY A 132 10.88 -33.18 -3.12
N LEU A 133 11.35 -32.01 -3.58
CA LEU A 133 12.32 -31.92 -4.68
C LEU A 133 13.77 -31.89 -4.19
N ALA A 134 14.68 -32.29 -5.07
CA ALA A 134 16.11 -32.30 -4.77
C ALA A 134 16.64 -30.88 -4.49
N GLY A 135 17.40 -30.72 -3.40
CA GLY A 135 17.96 -29.46 -2.95
C GLY A 135 19.36 -29.12 -3.45
N GLN A 136 20.01 -29.99 -4.26
CA GLN A 136 21.36 -29.76 -4.81
C GLN A 136 21.31 -28.71 -5.92
N ASN A 137 22.43 -28.02 -6.16
CA ASN A 137 22.52 -27.06 -7.25
C ASN A 137 22.17 -27.71 -8.61
N LEU A 138 21.64 -26.88 -9.52
CA LEU A 138 21.32 -27.32 -10.89
C LEU A 138 22.60 -27.34 -11.75
N ASP A 139 22.70 -28.32 -12.62
CA ASP A 139 23.72 -28.35 -13.68
C ASP A 139 23.30 -27.51 -14.90
N ALA A 140 22.57 -26.42 -14.67
CA ALA A 140 22.05 -25.56 -15.72
C ALA A 140 23.14 -24.59 -16.19
N TYR A 141 23.53 -24.68 -17.47
CA TYR A 141 24.41 -23.67 -18.10
C TYR A 141 23.58 -22.42 -18.42
N CYS A 142 24.03 -21.25 -17.97
CA CYS A 142 23.45 -19.97 -18.29
C CYS A 142 24.49 -19.06 -18.93
N GLU A 143 24.15 -18.43 -20.06
CA GLU A 143 25.05 -17.50 -20.75
C GLU A 143 24.90 -16.09 -20.22
N LEU A 144 26.00 -15.33 -20.22
CA LEU A 144 26.00 -13.94 -19.72
C LEU A 144 25.04 -13.02 -20.49
N GLU A 145 24.87 -13.27 -21.79
CA GLU A 145 24.01 -12.44 -22.66
C GLU A 145 22.52 -12.83 -22.60
N GLN A 146 22.15 -13.93 -21.93
CA GLN A 146 20.74 -14.27 -21.70
C GLN A 146 20.08 -13.23 -20.81
N ALA A 147 18.76 -13.00 -21.03
CA ALA A 147 17.96 -12.11 -20.20
C ALA A 147 17.89 -12.66 -18.77
N ALA A 148 18.07 -11.80 -17.79
CA ALA A 148 18.06 -12.15 -16.37
C ALA A 148 16.84 -11.56 -15.63
N TYR A 149 16.45 -10.32 -15.99
CA TYR A 149 15.31 -9.67 -15.37
C TYR A 149 14.64 -8.66 -16.28
N VAL A 150 13.36 -8.38 -15.98
CA VAL A 150 12.60 -7.26 -16.55
C VAL A 150 12.00 -6.45 -15.39
N TYR A 151 12.30 -5.16 -15.34
CA TYR A 151 11.66 -4.22 -14.42
C TYR A 151 10.76 -3.26 -15.18
N TYR A 152 9.51 -3.13 -14.72
CA TYR A 152 8.57 -2.19 -15.30
C TYR A 152 8.79 -0.76 -14.79
N THR A 153 8.79 0.17 -15.71
CA THR A 153 8.81 1.62 -15.44
C THR A 153 7.60 2.27 -16.07
N SER A 154 7.25 3.48 -15.61
CA SER A 154 6.19 4.28 -16.24
C SER A 154 6.50 4.55 -17.72
N GLY A 155 5.45 4.61 -18.55
CA GLY A 155 5.56 4.82 -19.99
C GLY A 155 4.91 6.11 -20.48
N THR A 156 5.49 6.78 -21.46
CA THR A 156 4.99 8.05 -22.04
C THR A 156 3.61 7.90 -22.71
N THR A 157 3.24 6.69 -23.14
CA THR A 157 2.00 6.36 -23.84
C THR A 157 0.85 5.94 -22.92
N GLY A 158 1.05 5.98 -21.60
CA GLY A 158 0.05 5.53 -20.62
C GLY A 158 0.12 4.02 -20.31
N VAL A 159 1.06 3.29 -20.93
CA VAL A 159 1.29 1.86 -20.68
C VAL A 159 2.68 1.67 -20.09
N PRO A 160 2.83 0.92 -18.99
CA PRO A 160 4.14 0.59 -18.43
C PRO A 160 5.05 -0.07 -19.46
N LYS A 161 6.35 0.15 -19.35
CA LYS A 161 7.36 -0.45 -20.22
C LYS A 161 8.35 -1.31 -19.44
N GLY A 162 8.57 -2.53 -19.90
CA GLY A 162 9.52 -3.47 -19.29
C GLY A 162 10.95 -3.19 -19.75
N VAL A 163 11.85 -2.92 -18.83
CA VAL A 163 13.30 -2.73 -19.08
C VAL A 163 13.99 -4.08 -18.91
N MET A 164 14.55 -4.63 -20.01
CA MET A 164 15.11 -5.98 -20.06
C MET A 164 16.64 -5.95 -19.96
N ALA A 165 17.18 -6.62 -18.95
CA ALA A 165 18.63 -6.73 -18.71
C ALA A 165 19.13 -8.18 -18.77
N SER A 166 20.39 -8.36 -19.15
CA SER A 166 21.06 -9.65 -19.21
C SER A 166 21.72 -10.03 -17.88
N HIS A 167 22.17 -11.30 -17.77
CA HIS A 167 23.02 -11.74 -16.66
C HIS A 167 24.37 -10.99 -16.63
N ALA A 168 24.90 -10.56 -17.78
CA ALA A 168 26.10 -9.70 -17.84
C ALA A 168 25.84 -8.34 -17.20
N ASN A 169 24.69 -7.72 -17.50
CA ASN A 169 24.28 -6.45 -16.86
C ASN A 169 24.15 -6.63 -15.35
N LEU A 170 23.47 -7.68 -14.88
CA LEU A 170 23.30 -7.97 -13.46
C LEU A 170 24.65 -8.23 -12.77
N ALA A 171 25.52 -9.01 -13.37
CA ALA A 171 26.84 -9.31 -12.81
C ALA A 171 27.74 -8.06 -12.76
N SER A 172 27.67 -7.18 -13.77
CA SER A 172 28.36 -5.87 -13.76
C SER A 172 27.82 -4.98 -12.66
N TYR A 173 26.49 -4.89 -12.53
CA TYR A 173 25.81 -4.10 -11.52
C TYR A 173 26.26 -4.49 -10.11
N ILE A 174 26.10 -5.76 -9.74
CA ILE A 174 26.44 -6.25 -8.40
C ILE A 174 27.96 -6.26 -8.19
N GLY A 175 28.75 -6.60 -9.22
CA GLY A 175 30.21 -6.56 -9.15
C GLY A 175 30.79 -5.18 -8.95
N SER A 176 30.20 -4.15 -9.58
CA SER A 176 30.58 -2.75 -9.38
C SER A 176 30.25 -2.28 -7.95
N ALA A 177 29.10 -2.67 -7.42
CA ALA A 177 28.74 -2.41 -6.04
C ALA A 177 29.69 -3.09 -5.05
N GLN A 178 30.02 -4.36 -5.27
CA GLN A 178 30.98 -5.12 -4.45
C GLN A 178 32.34 -4.44 -4.43
N LYS A 179 32.86 -4.07 -5.59
CA LYS A 179 34.17 -3.40 -5.71
C LYS A 179 34.17 -2.05 -5.04
N ARG A 180 33.08 -1.27 -5.16
CA ARG A 180 32.98 0.09 -4.62
C ARG A 180 32.83 0.13 -3.12
N TYR A 181 31.96 -0.72 -2.57
CA TYR A 181 31.59 -0.67 -1.15
C TYR A 181 32.30 -1.72 -0.29
N GLY A 182 33.00 -2.68 -0.89
CA GLY A 182 33.79 -3.68 -0.18
C GLY A 182 32.96 -4.52 0.78
N PHE A 183 31.79 -5.01 0.35
CA PHE A 183 30.93 -5.85 1.19
C PHE A 183 31.60 -7.17 1.57
N THR A 184 31.35 -7.63 2.77
CA THR A 184 31.94 -8.83 3.38
C THR A 184 30.86 -9.70 4.03
N SER A 185 31.27 -10.86 4.53
CA SER A 185 30.36 -11.77 5.25
C SER A 185 29.89 -11.23 6.62
N SER A 186 30.50 -10.17 7.13
CA SER A 186 30.04 -9.50 8.37
C SER A 186 28.97 -8.44 8.11
N ASP A 187 28.65 -8.14 6.83
CA ASP A 187 27.71 -7.10 6.52
C ASP A 187 26.26 -7.56 6.67
N ILE A 188 25.47 -6.62 7.21
CA ILE A 188 24.04 -6.78 7.41
C ILE A 188 23.37 -5.59 6.75
N GLY A 189 22.47 -5.87 5.76
CA GLY A 189 21.75 -4.83 5.04
C GLY A 189 20.24 -5.05 5.07
N PRO A 190 19.42 -3.97 5.16
CA PRO A 190 17.97 -4.05 5.07
C PRO A 190 17.52 -3.90 3.62
N ALA A 191 16.40 -4.52 3.26
CA ALA A 191 15.66 -4.24 2.04
C ALA A 191 14.63 -3.15 2.33
N LEU A 192 14.91 -1.90 1.92
CA LEU A 192 14.06 -0.72 2.13
C LEU A 192 13.24 -0.36 0.90
N ALA A 193 13.78 -0.62 -0.29
CA ALA A 193 13.10 -0.38 -1.56
C ALA A 193 12.00 -1.40 -1.81
N ARG A 194 10.93 -0.99 -2.50
CA ARG A 194 9.96 -1.96 -3.03
C ARG A 194 10.69 -2.90 -4.00
N PHE A 195 10.44 -4.20 -3.90
CA PHE A 195 11.13 -5.20 -4.75
C PHE A 195 10.80 -5.08 -6.24
N SER A 196 9.72 -4.36 -6.61
CA SER A 196 9.36 -4.00 -7.98
C SER A 196 10.18 -2.84 -8.56
N PHE A 197 11.10 -2.25 -7.81
CA PHE A 197 12.07 -1.25 -8.31
C PHE A 197 13.45 -1.87 -8.44
N SER A 198 14.14 -1.57 -9.55
CA SER A 198 15.42 -2.20 -9.91
C SER A 198 16.56 -1.97 -8.90
N ILE A 199 16.50 -0.92 -8.08
CA ILE A 199 17.44 -0.70 -6.97
C ILE A 199 17.34 -1.78 -5.89
N SER A 200 16.20 -2.49 -5.78
CA SER A 200 16.05 -3.60 -4.85
C SER A 200 17.04 -4.74 -5.09
N LEU A 201 17.49 -4.94 -6.33
CA LEU A 201 18.53 -5.95 -6.64
C LEU A 201 19.85 -5.66 -5.92
N PHE A 202 20.19 -4.38 -5.75
CA PHE A 202 21.37 -3.98 -4.95
C PHE A 202 21.20 -4.42 -3.51
N GLU A 203 20.03 -4.10 -2.91
CA GLU A 203 19.76 -4.44 -1.51
C GLU A 203 19.65 -5.96 -1.30
N LEU A 204 18.98 -6.68 -2.22
CA LEU A 204 18.75 -8.13 -2.13
C LEU A 204 20.04 -8.94 -2.36
N LEU A 205 20.81 -8.60 -3.38
CA LEU A 205 21.90 -9.45 -3.84
C LEU A 205 23.27 -9.07 -3.27
N SER A 206 23.54 -7.78 -2.99
CA SER A 206 24.86 -7.36 -2.52
C SER A 206 25.31 -8.06 -1.23
N PRO A 207 24.49 -8.16 -0.16
CA PRO A 207 24.89 -8.91 1.02
C PRO A 207 25.02 -10.42 0.72
N LEU A 208 24.10 -10.99 -0.06
CA LEU A 208 24.06 -12.43 -0.32
C LEU A 208 25.27 -12.93 -1.10
N VAL A 209 25.76 -12.16 -2.09
CA VAL A 209 26.98 -12.53 -2.85
C VAL A 209 28.27 -12.25 -2.08
N ALA A 210 28.22 -11.49 -1.00
CA ALA A 210 29.35 -11.25 -0.09
C ALA A 210 29.41 -12.24 1.08
N GLY A 211 28.38 -13.06 1.26
CA GLY A 211 28.26 -13.96 2.41
C GLY A 211 27.64 -13.33 3.65
N GLY A 212 27.10 -12.12 3.53
CA GLY A 212 26.47 -11.34 4.62
C GLY A 212 25.00 -11.70 4.87
N THR A 213 24.30 -10.90 5.63
CA THR A 213 22.89 -11.10 6.01
C THR A 213 22.00 -10.03 5.41
N LEU A 214 20.90 -10.44 4.81
CA LEU A 214 19.82 -9.56 4.35
C LEU A 214 18.66 -9.56 5.34
N ILE A 215 18.19 -8.36 5.75
CA ILE A 215 16.98 -8.18 6.54
C ILE A 215 15.84 -7.75 5.61
N LEU A 216 14.85 -8.61 5.45
CA LEU A 216 13.62 -8.29 4.73
C LEU A 216 12.64 -7.57 5.67
N LEU A 217 11.95 -6.57 5.14
CA LEU A 217 11.05 -5.72 5.93
C LEU A 217 9.70 -5.59 5.24
N GLU A 218 8.63 -5.61 6.04
CA GLU A 218 7.29 -5.23 5.59
C GLU A 218 7.24 -3.73 5.27
N ARG A 219 6.39 -3.33 4.36
CA ARG A 219 6.21 -1.91 4.01
C ARG A 219 5.83 -1.05 5.21
N ALA A 220 4.95 -1.55 6.07
CA ALA A 220 4.55 -0.87 7.31
C ALA A 220 5.73 -0.64 8.27
N HIS A 221 6.71 -1.56 8.31
CA HIS A 221 7.92 -1.42 9.11
C HIS A 221 8.83 -0.30 8.56
N VAL A 222 9.00 -0.22 7.25
CA VAL A 222 9.81 0.84 6.59
C VAL A 222 9.23 2.23 6.85
N LEU A 223 7.91 2.33 6.98
CA LEU A 223 7.18 3.57 7.25
C LEU A 223 7.04 3.90 8.76
N ASP A 224 7.48 3.02 9.64
CA ASP A 224 7.50 3.22 11.10
C ASP A 224 8.92 3.61 11.55
N PHE A 225 9.15 4.91 11.77
CA PHE A 225 10.49 5.40 12.12
C PHE A 225 11.02 4.87 13.46
N VAL A 226 10.14 4.50 14.39
CA VAL A 226 10.53 3.85 15.65
C VAL A 226 11.17 2.48 15.39
N ARG A 227 10.47 1.67 14.57
CA ARG A 227 10.95 0.33 14.19
C ARG A 227 12.15 0.41 13.26
N LEU A 228 12.09 1.31 12.27
CA LEU A 228 13.15 1.47 11.29
C LEU A 228 14.47 1.92 11.94
N SER A 229 14.43 2.90 12.87
CA SER A 229 15.64 3.34 13.58
C SER A 229 16.28 2.21 14.40
N ARG A 230 15.48 1.35 15.04
CA ARG A 230 15.98 0.16 15.74
C ARG A 230 16.64 -0.83 14.78
N THR A 231 16.05 -1.05 13.62
CA THR A 231 16.65 -1.91 12.58
C THR A 231 17.96 -1.33 12.09
N LEU A 232 18.05 0.01 11.89
CA LEU A 232 19.30 0.66 11.44
C LEU A 232 20.41 0.62 12.49
N ALA A 233 20.10 0.43 13.76
CA ALA A 233 21.10 0.18 14.81
C ALA A 233 21.75 -1.22 14.71
N GLU A 234 21.14 -2.17 13.97
CA GLU A 234 21.64 -3.54 13.80
C GLU A 234 22.35 -3.76 12.45
N VAL A 235 22.35 -2.78 11.55
CA VAL A 235 22.89 -2.96 10.19
C VAL A 235 24.27 -2.32 10.02
N THR A 236 24.97 -2.74 8.98
CA THR A 236 26.30 -2.18 8.62
C THR A 236 26.24 -1.29 7.39
N PHE A 237 25.22 -1.43 6.58
CA PHE A 237 24.97 -0.56 5.41
C PHE A 237 23.48 -0.45 5.12
N PHE A 238 23.10 0.61 4.40
CA PHE A 238 21.75 0.77 3.85
C PHE A 238 21.73 1.73 2.66
N HIS A 239 20.67 1.60 1.84
CA HIS A 239 20.31 2.55 0.79
C HIS A 239 18.87 3.03 0.98
N ALA A 240 18.63 4.34 0.83
CA ALA A 240 17.26 4.86 0.85
C ALA A 240 17.10 6.13 0.03
N GLY A 241 15.89 6.38 -0.46
CA GLY A 241 15.55 7.62 -1.16
C GLY A 241 15.59 8.85 -0.23
N PRO A 242 15.85 10.05 -0.76
CA PRO A 242 16.05 11.26 0.05
C PRO A 242 14.81 11.64 0.89
N SER A 243 13.59 11.39 0.41
CA SER A 243 12.37 11.71 1.15
C SER A 243 12.22 10.85 2.41
N LEU A 244 12.48 9.53 2.33
CA LEU A 244 12.49 8.65 3.50
C LEU A 244 13.57 9.07 4.51
N LEU A 245 14.77 9.35 4.00
CA LEU A 245 15.91 9.78 4.83
C LEU A 245 15.65 11.09 5.55
N ARG A 246 15.07 12.09 4.88
CA ARG A 246 14.74 13.38 5.50
C ARG A 246 13.85 13.21 6.73
N GLY A 247 12.81 12.39 6.63
CA GLY A 247 11.91 12.09 7.74
C GLY A 247 12.60 11.32 8.86
N LEU A 248 13.29 10.24 8.51
CA LEU A 248 14.01 9.38 9.45
C LEU A 248 15.12 10.12 10.21
N LEU A 249 15.94 10.94 9.53
CA LEU A 249 17.01 11.73 10.16
C LEU A 249 16.44 12.73 11.15
N LYS A 250 15.38 13.46 10.80
CA LYS A 250 14.68 14.35 11.75
C LYS A 250 14.17 13.59 12.97
N TYR A 251 13.60 12.38 12.77
CA TYR A 251 13.15 11.54 13.87
C TYR A 251 14.34 11.14 14.78
N ILE A 252 15.43 10.60 14.20
CA ILE A 252 16.61 10.16 14.97
C ILE A 252 17.24 11.31 15.73
N GLN A 253 17.48 12.45 15.09
CA GLN A 253 18.08 13.65 15.71
C GLN A 253 17.26 14.16 16.89
N ARG A 254 15.95 13.98 16.86
CA ARG A 254 15.06 14.42 17.95
C ARG A 254 15.01 13.45 19.14
N HIS A 255 15.00 12.13 18.85
CA HIS A 255 14.72 11.10 19.87
C HIS A 255 15.95 10.39 20.40
N HIS A 256 17.09 10.49 19.73
CA HIS A 256 18.34 9.90 20.21
C HIS A 256 19.29 11.02 20.70
N GLY A 257 19.62 10.97 21.99
CA GLY A 257 20.51 11.97 22.61
C GLY A 257 21.97 11.83 22.20
N ASP A 258 22.38 10.62 21.76
CA ASP A 258 23.63 10.36 21.09
C ASP A 258 23.40 9.36 19.95
N PHE A 259 24.30 9.30 18.98
CA PHE A 259 24.18 8.45 17.81
C PHE A 259 25.01 7.16 17.89
N SER A 260 25.53 6.82 19.07
CA SER A 260 26.40 5.64 19.29
C SER A 260 25.71 4.32 18.92
N ALA A 261 24.38 4.26 18.99
CA ALA A 261 23.59 3.12 18.54
C ALA A 261 23.79 2.78 17.04
N PHE A 262 24.18 3.78 16.21
CA PHE A 262 24.38 3.61 14.77
C PHE A 262 25.86 3.45 14.38
N ALA A 263 26.74 3.25 15.35
CA ALA A 263 28.20 3.17 15.13
C ALA A 263 28.62 1.98 14.23
N ALA A 264 27.78 0.96 14.11
CA ALA A 264 28.02 -0.21 13.25
C ALA A 264 27.84 0.10 11.75
N VAL A 265 27.08 1.14 11.40
CA VAL A 265 26.85 1.52 10.01
C VAL A 265 28.15 2.08 9.41
N ARG A 266 28.67 1.38 8.41
CA ARG A 266 29.89 1.76 7.69
C ARG A 266 29.65 2.35 6.29
N HIS A 267 28.45 2.13 5.72
CA HIS A 267 28.02 2.72 4.45
C HIS A 267 26.58 3.17 4.52
N ALA A 268 26.33 4.42 4.16
CA ALA A 268 25.00 4.98 4.00
C ALA A 268 24.88 5.60 2.60
N SER A 269 23.88 5.24 1.83
CA SER A 269 23.72 5.76 0.47
C SER A 269 22.31 6.31 0.21
N SER A 270 22.25 7.34 -0.65
CA SER A 270 21.01 7.93 -1.11
C SER A 270 21.01 8.11 -2.62
N GLY A 271 19.84 7.95 -3.24
CA GLY A 271 19.69 8.10 -4.68
C GLY A 271 18.23 7.97 -5.14
N GLY A 272 18.04 7.79 -6.44
CA GLY A 272 16.72 7.70 -7.06
C GLY A 272 16.10 9.08 -7.36
N ASP A 273 16.43 10.13 -6.60
CA ASP A 273 16.01 11.51 -6.80
C ASP A 273 17.18 12.47 -6.52
N MET A 274 16.97 13.78 -6.73
CA MET A 274 17.91 14.81 -6.27
C MET A 274 18.07 14.72 -4.76
N VAL A 275 19.29 14.48 -4.28
CA VAL A 275 19.58 14.39 -2.84
C VAL A 275 19.91 15.78 -2.30
N PRO A 276 19.10 16.36 -1.41
CA PRO A 276 19.39 17.68 -0.84
C PRO A 276 20.63 17.64 0.06
N VAL A 277 21.33 18.77 0.14
CA VAL A 277 22.54 18.92 0.97
C VAL A 277 22.25 18.60 2.44
N GLU A 278 21.11 19.07 2.97
CA GLU A 278 20.71 18.83 4.36
C GLU A 278 20.53 17.34 4.69
N VAL A 279 20.14 16.51 3.71
CA VAL A 279 20.05 15.06 3.90
C VAL A 279 21.45 14.44 4.00
N LEU A 280 22.39 14.89 3.16
CA LEU A 280 23.78 14.41 3.21
C LEU A 280 24.48 14.81 4.50
N GLU A 281 24.26 16.04 4.97
CA GLU A 281 24.78 16.52 6.26
C GLU A 281 24.17 15.71 7.41
N GLY A 282 22.87 15.51 7.43
CA GLY A 282 22.22 14.67 8.43
C GLY A 282 22.70 13.22 8.44
N LEU A 283 23.00 12.62 7.27
CA LEU A 283 23.62 11.29 7.20
C LEU A 283 25.02 11.28 7.80
N ARG A 284 25.84 12.30 7.54
CA ARG A 284 27.19 12.44 8.10
C ARG A 284 27.18 12.58 9.62
N ASP A 285 26.18 13.31 10.14
CA ASP A 285 26.05 13.58 11.58
C ASP A 285 25.55 12.33 12.33
N VAL A 286 24.46 11.74 11.87
CA VAL A 286 23.82 10.60 12.54
C VAL A 286 24.65 9.32 12.39
N PHE A 287 25.15 9.03 11.20
CA PHE A 287 25.97 7.84 10.89
C PHE A 287 27.44 8.22 10.80
N PHE A 288 27.96 8.70 11.92
CA PHE A 288 29.28 9.33 12.01
C PHE A 288 30.47 8.43 11.64
N ASN A 289 30.31 7.09 11.63
CA ASN A 289 31.32 6.14 11.16
C ASN A 289 31.13 5.74 9.69
N ALA A 290 30.00 6.08 9.08
CA ALA A 290 29.66 5.63 7.74
C ALA A 290 30.33 6.48 6.65
N GLU A 291 30.82 5.87 5.60
CA GLU A 291 31.01 6.56 4.34
C GLU A 291 29.64 6.84 3.71
N VAL A 292 29.40 8.09 3.35
CA VAL A 292 28.13 8.53 2.74
C VAL A 292 28.30 8.61 1.22
N PHE A 293 27.34 8.05 0.48
CA PHE A 293 27.38 8.03 -0.98
C PHE A 293 26.09 8.57 -1.61
N VAL A 294 26.24 9.33 -2.69
CA VAL A 294 25.14 9.56 -3.63
C VAL A 294 25.25 8.54 -4.76
N ILE A 295 24.14 7.89 -5.11
CA ILE A 295 24.06 6.94 -6.23
C ILE A 295 23.10 7.51 -7.27
N TYR A 296 23.57 7.59 -8.52
CA TYR A 296 22.77 8.01 -9.66
C TYR A 296 22.70 6.91 -10.70
N GLY A 297 21.49 6.63 -11.13
CA GLY A 297 21.21 5.68 -12.20
C GLY A 297 19.71 5.58 -12.50
N CYS A 298 19.40 4.71 -13.44
CA CYS A 298 18.03 4.30 -13.80
C CYS A 298 18.04 2.83 -14.22
N SER A 299 16.84 2.25 -14.40
CA SER A 299 16.72 0.83 -14.77
C SER A 299 17.44 0.50 -16.08
N GLU A 300 17.46 1.41 -17.03
CA GLU A 300 18.06 1.24 -18.36
C GLU A 300 19.60 1.17 -18.34
N ILE A 301 20.22 1.53 -17.21
CA ILE A 301 21.67 1.40 -16.99
C ILE A 301 21.99 0.56 -15.74
N SER A 302 21.07 -0.38 -15.40
CA SER A 302 21.22 -1.27 -14.25
C SER A 302 21.44 -0.53 -12.92
N CYS A 303 20.73 0.57 -12.70
CA CYS A 303 20.69 1.41 -11.50
C CYS A 303 21.98 2.08 -11.05
N MET A 304 23.16 1.64 -11.49
CA MET A 304 24.45 2.19 -11.04
C MET A 304 25.24 2.82 -12.18
N GLY A 305 24.88 4.05 -12.55
CA GLY A 305 25.61 4.88 -13.52
C GLY A 305 26.79 5.60 -12.91
N CYS A 306 26.52 6.43 -11.88
CA CYS A 306 27.53 7.21 -11.16
C CYS A 306 27.39 7.06 -9.64
N THR A 307 28.50 7.35 -8.93
CA THR A 307 28.52 7.43 -7.48
C THR A 307 29.41 8.58 -7.01
N TYR A 308 28.99 9.24 -5.94
CA TYR A 308 29.72 10.32 -5.30
C TYR A 308 29.96 9.99 -3.83
N PRO A 309 31.19 9.68 -3.43
CA PRO A 309 31.55 9.62 -2.04
C PRO A 309 31.53 11.05 -1.46
N VAL A 310 30.64 11.29 -0.51
CA VAL A 310 30.42 12.61 0.09
C VAL A 310 31.60 12.91 1.04
N PRO A 311 32.39 13.95 0.79
CA PRO A 311 33.55 14.28 1.64
C PRO A 311 33.06 14.65 3.04
N ARG A 312 33.81 14.23 4.09
CA ARG A 312 33.40 14.42 5.48
C ARG A 312 33.75 15.80 6.02
N ASP A 313 34.90 16.27 5.65
CA ASP A 313 35.54 17.46 6.28
C ASP A 313 35.37 18.75 5.48
N VAL A 314 34.52 18.71 4.44
CA VAL A 314 34.30 19.87 3.56
C VAL A 314 32.82 20.28 3.64
N PRO A 315 32.53 21.59 3.76
CA PRO A 315 31.15 22.09 3.67
C PRO A 315 30.52 21.72 2.32
N LEU A 316 29.29 21.29 2.34
CA LEU A 316 28.55 20.92 1.14
C LEU A 316 27.75 22.15 0.66
N HIS A 317 28.04 22.64 -0.55
CA HIS A 317 27.28 23.73 -1.15
C HIS A 317 26.27 23.28 -2.20
N LYS A 318 26.50 22.08 -2.75
CA LYS A 318 25.64 21.43 -3.75
C LYS A 318 25.89 19.92 -3.77
N THR A 319 25.01 19.20 -4.40
CA THR A 319 25.10 17.76 -4.56
C THR A 319 25.60 17.39 -5.95
N TYR A 320 26.65 16.59 -6.00
CA TYR A 320 27.10 15.91 -7.21
C TYR A 320 26.58 14.46 -7.23
N VAL A 321 26.45 13.90 -8.42
CA VAL A 321 26.25 12.44 -8.59
C VAL A 321 27.57 11.72 -8.84
N GLY A 322 28.66 12.48 -8.99
CA GLY A 322 30.04 12.01 -8.93
C GLY A 322 30.61 11.48 -10.24
N LYS A 323 31.30 10.35 -10.14
CA LYS A 323 32.01 9.72 -11.26
C LYS A 323 31.32 8.41 -11.65
N PRO A 324 31.45 7.96 -12.92
CA PRO A 324 30.91 6.69 -13.35
C PRO A 324 31.48 5.52 -12.54
N PHE A 325 30.67 4.47 -12.37
CA PHE A 325 31.16 3.18 -11.90
C PHE A 325 32.14 2.56 -12.90
N ASP A 326 32.95 1.63 -12.42
CA ASP A 326 33.96 0.96 -13.24
C ASP A 326 33.37 0.34 -14.52
N GLY A 327 33.96 0.67 -15.65
CA GLY A 327 33.52 0.22 -16.96
C GLY A 327 32.38 1.02 -17.58
N MET A 328 31.72 1.90 -16.83
CA MET A 328 30.72 2.82 -17.36
C MET A 328 31.38 4.05 -17.98
N VAL A 329 30.82 4.53 -19.07
CA VAL A 329 31.23 5.75 -19.77
C VAL A 329 30.06 6.73 -19.69
N VAL A 330 30.36 7.97 -19.33
CA VAL A 330 29.36 9.06 -19.28
C VAL A 330 29.80 10.17 -20.22
N ARG A 331 28.88 10.66 -21.03
CA ARG A 331 29.05 11.86 -21.83
C ARG A 331 27.96 12.88 -21.54
N VAL A 332 28.30 14.13 -21.68
CA VAL A 332 27.35 15.24 -21.70
C VAL A 332 27.40 15.86 -23.11
N VAL A 333 26.26 15.84 -23.80
CA VAL A 333 26.19 16.19 -25.21
C VAL A 333 25.18 17.30 -25.50
N ASP A 334 25.42 18.05 -26.59
CA ASP A 334 24.47 18.99 -27.12
C ASP A 334 23.34 18.32 -27.95
N ASP A 335 22.47 19.11 -28.58
CA ASP A 335 21.35 18.61 -29.36
C ASP A 335 21.77 17.86 -30.64
N GLU A 336 22.99 18.13 -31.14
CA GLU A 336 23.64 17.46 -32.28
C GLU A 336 24.45 16.21 -31.85
N LEU A 337 24.39 15.82 -30.59
CA LEU A 337 25.16 14.73 -29.97
C LEU A 337 26.69 14.97 -29.91
N GLY A 338 27.12 16.20 -30.04
CA GLY A 338 28.48 16.62 -29.79
C GLY A 338 28.79 16.69 -28.30
N GLU A 339 29.96 16.18 -27.87
CA GLU A 339 30.39 16.28 -26.48
C GLU A 339 30.70 17.73 -26.11
N VAL A 340 30.12 18.21 -25.01
CA VAL A 340 30.30 19.60 -24.57
C VAL A 340 31.46 19.73 -23.59
N ALA A 341 32.07 20.92 -23.54
CA ALA A 341 33.15 21.20 -22.61
C ALA A 341 32.70 21.18 -21.14
N PRO A 342 33.59 20.89 -20.16
CA PRO A 342 33.27 21.02 -18.73
C PRO A 342 32.64 22.38 -18.41
N GLY A 343 31.64 22.39 -17.54
CA GLY A 343 30.81 23.55 -17.17
C GLY A 343 29.62 23.82 -18.10
N MET A 344 29.64 23.33 -19.33
CA MET A 344 28.52 23.46 -20.27
C MET A 344 27.45 22.42 -20.01
N VAL A 345 26.18 22.83 -20.17
CA VAL A 345 24.98 21.99 -19.89
C VAL A 345 24.57 21.26 -21.14
N GLY A 346 24.40 19.91 -21.03
CA GLY A 346 23.89 19.08 -22.13
C GLY A 346 23.09 17.91 -21.60
N GLU A 347 22.68 16.99 -22.51
CA GLU A 347 22.03 15.73 -22.15
C GLU A 347 23.09 14.72 -21.67
N VAL A 348 22.77 13.99 -20.60
CA VAL A 348 23.64 12.94 -20.05
C VAL A 348 23.39 11.62 -20.76
N LEU A 349 24.43 11.04 -21.32
CA LEU A 349 24.42 9.72 -21.98
C LEU A 349 25.29 8.73 -21.21
N PHE A 350 24.87 7.44 -21.20
CA PHE A 350 25.65 6.34 -20.62
C PHE A 350 25.94 5.25 -21.62
N ALA A 351 27.18 4.75 -21.61
CA ALA A 351 27.59 3.51 -22.29
C ALA A 351 28.32 2.58 -21.32
N GLY A 352 28.49 1.32 -21.70
CA GLY A 352 29.24 0.34 -20.93
C GLY A 352 28.38 -0.86 -20.47
N PRO A 353 28.96 -1.73 -19.64
CA PRO A 353 28.37 -3.03 -19.31
C PRO A 353 27.08 -2.96 -18.48
N GLY A 354 26.74 -1.81 -17.91
CA GLY A 354 25.46 -1.58 -17.22
C GLY A 354 24.30 -1.25 -18.17
N VAL A 355 24.57 -0.86 -19.44
CA VAL A 355 23.52 -0.50 -20.41
C VAL A 355 22.77 -1.77 -20.82
N VAL A 356 21.46 -1.81 -20.53
CA VAL A 356 20.62 -3.00 -20.69
C VAL A 356 20.28 -3.33 -22.14
N LYS A 357 19.62 -4.47 -22.38
CA LYS A 357 19.25 -4.93 -23.75
C LYS A 357 18.29 -3.97 -24.45
N GLY A 358 17.36 -3.36 -23.73
CA GLY A 358 16.36 -2.43 -24.26
C GLY A 358 15.02 -2.58 -23.55
N TYR A 359 13.96 -2.22 -24.24
CA TYR A 359 12.58 -2.38 -23.76
C TYR A 359 11.92 -3.63 -24.34
N LEU A 360 11.25 -4.39 -23.49
CA LEU A 360 10.53 -5.62 -23.85
C LEU A 360 9.51 -5.32 -24.97
N ASP A 361 9.63 -6.03 -26.07
CA ASP A 361 8.73 -5.96 -27.24
C ASP A 361 8.45 -4.53 -27.76
N ARG A 362 9.43 -3.60 -27.57
CA ARG A 362 9.39 -2.20 -28.04
C ARG A 362 10.65 -1.85 -28.85
N PRO A 363 10.84 -2.40 -30.04
CA PRO A 363 12.08 -2.19 -30.82
C PRO A 363 12.26 -0.71 -31.25
N GLU A 364 11.18 -0.01 -31.61
CA GLU A 364 11.24 1.39 -32.03
C GLU A 364 11.66 2.30 -30.88
N LEU A 365 11.04 2.15 -29.69
CA LEU A 365 11.41 2.91 -28.50
C LEU A 365 12.85 2.56 -28.05
N THR A 366 13.26 1.30 -28.22
CA THR A 366 14.65 0.88 -27.94
C THR A 366 15.62 1.60 -28.87
N ALA A 367 15.34 1.66 -30.18
CA ALA A 367 16.17 2.35 -31.15
C ALA A 367 16.25 3.87 -30.91
N GLU A 368 15.15 4.49 -30.43
CA GLU A 368 15.11 5.92 -30.05
C GLU A 368 15.99 6.24 -28.85
N LYS A 369 15.99 5.39 -27.83
CA LYS A 369 16.65 5.65 -26.53
C LYS A 369 18.06 5.08 -26.46
N PHE A 370 18.36 4.01 -27.20
CA PHE A 370 19.67 3.36 -27.21
C PHE A 370 20.35 3.54 -28.55
N ILE A 371 21.19 4.56 -28.63
CA ILE A 371 21.84 5.01 -29.89
C ILE A 371 23.27 4.51 -30.02
N GLY A 372 23.73 4.34 -31.25
CA GLY A 372 25.15 4.11 -31.55
C GLY A 372 25.89 5.45 -31.72
N LEU A 373 26.97 5.64 -30.99
CA LEU A 373 27.85 6.82 -31.11
C LEU A 373 29.32 6.40 -30.91
N ASP A 374 30.21 6.73 -31.85
CA ASP A 374 31.64 6.38 -31.82
C ASP A 374 31.94 4.87 -31.59
N GLY A 375 31.12 4.01 -32.16
CA GLY A 375 31.27 2.54 -32.03
C GLY A 375 30.81 1.95 -30.71
N MET A 376 30.24 2.77 -29.81
CA MET A 376 29.64 2.33 -28.56
C MET A 376 28.12 2.52 -28.56
N ARG A 377 27.43 1.71 -27.74
CA ARG A 377 25.99 1.82 -27.55
C ARG A 377 25.69 2.68 -26.31
N PHE A 378 25.05 3.83 -26.51
CA PHE A 378 24.69 4.78 -25.47
C PHE A 378 23.19 4.74 -25.18
N TYR A 379 22.84 4.86 -23.91
CA TYR A 379 21.49 5.17 -23.46
C TYR A 379 21.30 6.67 -23.24
N ARG A 380 20.27 7.25 -23.82
CA ARG A 380 19.85 8.64 -23.65
C ARG A 380 18.96 8.78 -22.43
N THR A 381 19.47 9.42 -21.37
CA THR A 381 18.73 9.51 -20.08
C THR A 381 17.59 10.51 -20.11
N GLY A 382 17.67 11.56 -20.92
CA GLY A 382 16.82 12.74 -20.85
C GLY A 382 17.14 13.64 -19.65
N ASP A 383 18.11 13.29 -18.82
CA ASP A 383 18.60 14.16 -17.73
C ASP A 383 19.58 15.19 -18.31
N ARG A 384 19.51 16.44 -17.85
CA ARG A 384 20.46 17.49 -18.15
C ARG A 384 21.48 17.61 -17.03
N GLY A 385 22.74 17.73 -17.43
CA GLY A 385 23.85 17.83 -16.49
C GLY A 385 25.05 18.54 -17.07
N ARG A 386 26.11 18.69 -16.26
CA ARG A 386 27.43 19.19 -16.66
C ARG A 386 28.50 18.54 -15.82
N PHE A 387 29.70 18.45 -16.35
CA PHE A 387 30.87 18.13 -15.55
C PHE A 387 31.46 19.36 -14.90
N SER A 388 31.91 19.24 -13.64
CA SER A 388 32.79 20.22 -13.01
C SER A 388 34.23 20.09 -13.57
N ASP A 389 35.08 21.07 -13.27
CA ASP A 389 36.51 21.02 -13.63
C ASP A 389 37.24 19.81 -13.03
N GLU A 390 36.69 19.23 -11.92
CA GLU A 390 37.22 18.02 -11.28
C GLU A 390 36.70 16.73 -11.90
N GLY A 391 35.85 16.81 -12.93
CA GLY A 391 35.22 15.70 -13.61
C GLY A 391 34.07 15.04 -12.80
N LEU A 392 33.44 15.84 -11.90
CA LEU A 392 32.23 15.38 -11.16
C LEU A 392 30.97 15.78 -11.93
N LEU A 393 30.08 14.84 -12.15
CA LEU A 393 28.79 15.09 -12.81
C LEU A 393 27.82 15.76 -11.83
N GLU A 394 27.25 16.88 -12.25
CA GLU A 394 26.17 17.63 -11.61
C GLU A 394 24.89 17.50 -12.46
N LEU A 395 23.77 17.10 -11.86
CA LEU A 395 22.47 17.09 -12.54
C LEU A 395 21.73 18.42 -12.34
N LEU A 396 21.05 18.88 -13.39
CA LEU A 396 20.37 20.17 -13.45
C LEU A 396 18.87 20.06 -13.77
N GLY A 397 18.34 18.85 -13.82
CA GLY A 397 16.94 18.55 -14.12
C GLY A 397 16.78 17.70 -15.38
N ARG A 398 15.61 17.77 -16.01
CA ARG A 398 15.27 16.94 -17.19
C ARG A 398 14.91 17.81 -18.39
N SER A 399 15.13 17.25 -19.57
CA SER A 399 14.70 17.85 -20.86
C SER A 399 13.25 17.46 -21.24
N ASP A 400 12.69 16.41 -20.61
CA ASP A 400 11.35 15.88 -20.86
C ASP A 400 10.40 16.16 -19.67
N PHE A 401 9.14 15.65 -19.79
CA PHE A 401 8.12 15.80 -18.76
C PHE A 401 8.15 14.69 -17.68
N GLN A 402 9.18 13.88 -17.63
CA GLN A 402 9.35 12.93 -16.54
C GLN A 402 9.73 13.65 -15.26
N VAL A 403 9.20 13.16 -14.15
CA VAL A 403 9.53 13.67 -12.82
C VAL A 403 10.00 12.53 -11.93
N LYS A 404 10.82 12.86 -10.93
CA LYS A 404 11.17 11.94 -9.86
C LYS A 404 10.50 12.45 -8.59
N LEU A 405 9.72 11.59 -7.93
CA LEU A 405 9.02 11.88 -6.68
C LEU A 405 9.27 10.76 -5.69
N GLY A 406 9.86 11.09 -4.54
CA GLY A 406 10.18 10.11 -3.52
C GLY A 406 11.14 8.99 -3.99
N GLY A 407 11.97 9.27 -4.98
CA GLY A 407 12.88 8.30 -5.60
C GLY A 407 12.23 7.48 -6.73
N ILE A 408 10.95 7.72 -7.04
CA ILE A 408 10.20 7.01 -8.09
C ILE A 408 10.14 7.87 -9.35
N ARG A 409 10.50 7.29 -10.50
CA ARG A 409 10.39 7.93 -11.81
C ARG A 409 8.96 7.81 -12.33
N ILE A 410 8.32 8.95 -12.60
CA ILE A 410 6.94 9.04 -13.06
C ILE A 410 6.90 9.77 -14.40
N GLU A 411 6.28 9.13 -15.39
CA GLU A 411 5.90 9.75 -16.65
C GLU A 411 4.58 10.50 -16.46
N LEU A 412 4.61 11.83 -16.45
CA LEU A 412 3.39 12.61 -16.32
C LEU A 412 2.37 12.30 -17.42
N GLY A 413 2.84 11.93 -18.62
CA GLY A 413 1.99 11.51 -19.74
C GLY A 413 1.13 10.29 -19.43
N GLU A 414 1.60 9.35 -18.60
CA GLU A 414 0.82 8.19 -18.14
C GLU A 414 -0.32 8.64 -17.24
N VAL A 415 -0.04 9.51 -16.28
CA VAL A 415 -1.06 10.05 -15.38
C VAL A 415 -2.10 10.86 -16.16
N GLU A 416 -1.66 11.71 -17.10
CA GLU A 416 -2.54 12.51 -17.98
C GLU A 416 -3.41 11.65 -18.90
N HIS A 417 -2.88 10.52 -19.40
CA HIS A 417 -3.63 9.58 -20.21
C HIS A 417 -4.85 9.02 -19.45
N HIS A 418 -4.65 8.60 -18.20
CA HIS A 418 -5.74 8.13 -17.36
C HIS A 418 -6.64 9.28 -16.89
N LEU A 419 -6.07 10.45 -16.58
CA LEU A 419 -6.83 11.63 -16.18
C LEU A 419 -7.88 12.04 -17.24
N ARG A 420 -7.49 12.08 -18.52
CA ARG A 420 -8.40 12.42 -19.65
C ARG A 420 -9.49 11.39 -19.91
N ARG A 421 -9.36 10.19 -19.35
CA ARG A 421 -10.38 9.12 -19.44
C ARG A 421 -11.27 9.04 -18.21
N ALA A 422 -10.95 9.83 -17.19
CA ALA A 422 -11.75 9.85 -15.97
C ALA A 422 -13.14 10.44 -16.24
N PRO A 423 -14.20 9.89 -15.62
CA PRO A 423 -15.57 10.38 -15.77
C PRO A 423 -15.67 11.87 -15.45
N GLY A 424 -16.33 12.65 -16.33
CA GLY A 424 -16.55 14.08 -16.17
C GLY A 424 -15.33 14.97 -16.47
N VAL A 425 -14.28 14.43 -17.08
CA VAL A 425 -13.09 15.18 -17.53
C VAL A 425 -13.10 15.30 -19.05
N ASP A 426 -13.07 16.52 -19.56
CA ASP A 426 -12.88 16.82 -20.99
C ASP A 426 -11.39 16.84 -21.36
N ASN A 427 -10.59 17.51 -20.54
CA ASN A 427 -9.15 17.59 -20.73
C ASN A 427 -8.42 17.74 -19.40
N GLY A 428 -7.13 17.39 -19.37
CA GLY A 428 -6.35 17.50 -18.15
C GLY A 428 -4.85 17.43 -18.40
N VAL A 429 -4.11 18.09 -17.52
CA VAL A 429 -2.65 18.11 -17.50
C VAL A 429 -2.15 17.95 -16.08
N VAL A 430 -1.01 17.29 -15.91
CA VAL A 430 -0.39 17.06 -14.59
C VAL A 430 1.00 17.67 -14.56
N ILE A 431 1.32 18.34 -13.46
CA ILE A 431 2.68 18.81 -13.20
C ILE A 431 3.14 18.37 -11.81
N ALA A 432 4.47 18.31 -11.61
CA ALA A 432 5.04 18.22 -10.28
C ALA A 432 5.38 19.64 -9.79
N LYS A 433 4.88 20.02 -8.63
CA LYS A 433 5.09 21.34 -8.03
C LYS A 433 5.49 21.22 -6.56
N GLU A 434 6.36 22.11 -6.10
CA GLU A 434 6.67 22.22 -4.68
C GLU A 434 5.51 22.93 -3.97
N VAL A 435 4.95 22.30 -2.94
CA VAL A 435 3.83 22.82 -2.13
C VAL A 435 4.23 22.74 -0.66
N GLY A 436 4.06 23.85 0.05
CA GLY A 436 4.01 23.90 1.51
C GLY A 436 5.17 23.30 2.32
N GLY A 437 6.42 23.33 1.86
CA GLY A 437 7.54 22.82 2.68
C GLY A 437 8.69 22.17 1.91
N GLY A 438 8.76 22.40 0.60
CA GLY A 438 9.91 22.04 -0.24
C GLY A 438 9.87 20.64 -0.83
N GLU A 439 8.73 19.92 -0.75
CA GLU A 439 8.55 18.66 -1.47
C GLU A 439 7.67 18.82 -2.69
N LYS A 440 8.04 18.10 -3.76
CA LYS A 440 7.28 18.05 -5.01
C LYS A 440 6.08 17.11 -4.86
N MET A 441 4.91 17.56 -5.31
CA MET A 441 3.67 16.80 -5.37
C MET A 441 3.10 16.85 -6.78
N LEU A 442 2.31 15.83 -7.15
CA LEU A 442 1.55 15.86 -8.40
C LEU A 442 0.31 16.74 -8.23
N VAL A 443 0.15 17.68 -9.14
CA VAL A 443 -1.00 18.58 -9.25
C VAL A 443 -1.67 18.33 -10.60
N ALA A 444 -2.95 17.94 -10.58
CA ALA A 444 -3.78 17.79 -11.77
C ALA A 444 -4.58 19.06 -12.03
N TYR A 445 -4.50 19.59 -13.24
CA TYR A 445 -5.36 20.65 -13.74
C TYR A 445 -6.38 20.04 -14.68
N VAL A 446 -7.67 20.25 -14.39
CA VAL A 446 -8.78 19.53 -15.03
C VAL A 446 -9.75 20.51 -15.67
N VAL A 447 -10.15 20.24 -16.91
CA VAL A 447 -11.27 20.92 -17.56
C VAL A 447 -12.48 20.00 -17.47
N PRO A 448 -13.57 20.41 -16.78
CA PRO A 448 -14.78 19.61 -16.67
C PRO A 448 -15.44 19.36 -18.02
N GLY A 449 -15.94 18.14 -18.25
CA GLY A 449 -16.67 17.74 -19.45
C GLY A 449 -18.18 17.92 -19.33
N GLU A 450 -18.91 17.68 -20.44
CA GLU A 450 -20.37 17.63 -20.44
C GLU A 450 -20.87 16.51 -19.52
N GLY A 451 -21.83 16.84 -18.64
CA GLY A 451 -22.37 15.90 -17.64
C GLY A 451 -21.51 15.72 -16.38
N ALA A 452 -20.49 16.55 -16.21
CA ALA A 452 -19.74 16.58 -14.94
C ALA A 452 -20.65 17.01 -13.78
N ASP A 453 -20.45 16.42 -12.58
CA ASP A 453 -21.20 16.80 -11.39
C ASP A 453 -21.02 18.32 -11.13
N PRO A 454 -22.11 19.07 -10.85
CA PRO A 454 -22.00 20.51 -10.55
C PRO A 454 -21.14 20.81 -9.32
N ASP A 455 -20.99 19.85 -8.39
CA ASP A 455 -20.10 20.00 -7.25
C ASP A 455 -18.68 19.59 -7.61
N SER A 456 -17.79 20.55 -7.55
CA SER A 456 -16.39 20.40 -7.91
C SER A 456 -15.62 19.40 -7.05
N ALA A 457 -16.00 19.21 -5.79
CA ALA A 457 -15.32 18.27 -4.92
C ALA A 457 -15.81 16.83 -5.11
N ILE A 458 -17.09 16.65 -5.42
CA ILE A 458 -17.60 15.35 -5.83
C ILE A 458 -16.85 14.92 -7.09
N ARG A 459 -16.67 15.87 -8.06
CA ARG A 459 -15.87 15.62 -9.27
C ARG A 459 -14.44 15.20 -8.96
N SER A 460 -13.74 15.96 -8.13
CA SER A 460 -12.34 15.67 -7.77
C SER A 460 -12.21 14.30 -7.12
N ASN A 461 -13.13 13.93 -6.23
CA ASN A 461 -13.15 12.62 -5.58
C ASN A 461 -13.44 11.48 -6.58
N LEU A 462 -14.37 11.69 -7.54
CA LEU A 462 -14.66 10.70 -8.59
C LEU A 462 -13.44 10.48 -9.50
N VAL A 463 -12.79 11.58 -9.93
CA VAL A 463 -11.57 11.51 -10.75
C VAL A 463 -10.46 10.79 -10.00
N ARG A 464 -10.24 11.13 -8.72
CA ARG A 464 -9.23 10.51 -7.87
C ARG A 464 -9.46 9.01 -7.70
N ARG A 465 -10.69 8.59 -7.38
CA ARG A 465 -11.07 7.18 -7.26
C ARG A 465 -10.82 6.41 -8.54
N TYR A 466 -11.19 7.01 -9.68
CA TYR A 466 -10.90 6.41 -10.99
C TYR A 466 -9.40 6.22 -11.19
N LEU A 467 -8.58 7.24 -10.88
CA LEU A 467 -7.12 7.15 -11.00
C LEU A 467 -6.52 6.10 -10.04
N MET A 468 -7.01 6.01 -8.80
CA MET A 468 -6.57 4.98 -7.84
C MET A 468 -6.87 3.55 -8.31
N ALA A 469 -7.93 3.36 -9.09
CA ALA A 469 -8.25 2.06 -9.69
C ALA A 469 -7.35 1.69 -10.90
N GLN A 470 -6.61 2.66 -11.47
CA GLN A 470 -5.79 2.47 -12.67
C GLN A 470 -4.29 2.61 -12.40
N LEU A 471 -3.91 3.44 -11.44
CA LEU A 471 -2.52 3.84 -11.17
C LEU A 471 -2.10 3.48 -9.74
N PRO A 472 -0.80 3.17 -9.52
CA PRO A 472 -0.25 3.08 -8.17
C PRO A 472 -0.47 4.36 -7.37
N ASP A 473 -0.54 4.24 -6.06
CA ASP A 473 -0.75 5.34 -5.11
C ASP A 473 0.16 6.56 -5.33
N TYR A 474 1.44 6.31 -5.62
CA TYR A 474 2.45 7.35 -5.85
C TYR A 474 2.30 8.11 -7.19
N MET A 475 1.47 7.63 -8.11
CA MET A 475 1.18 8.28 -9.40
C MET A 475 -0.14 9.08 -9.37
N VAL A 476 -0.95 8.94 -8.33
CA VAL A 476 -2.23 9.65 -8.20
C VAL A 476 -1.98 11.08 -7.72
N PRO A 477 -2.45 12.12 -8.46
CA PRO A 477 -2.30 13.50 -8.01
C PRO A 477 -2.95 13.74 -6.66
N SER A 478 -2.26 14.51 -5.80
CA SER A 478 -2.76 14.89 -4.48
C SER A 478 -3.64 16.14 -4.53
N ILE A 479 -3.45 17.00 -5.52
CA ILE A 479 -4.16 18.27 -5.68
C ILE A 479 -4.82 18.29 -7.06
N TYR A 480 -6.08 18.73 -7.10
CA TYR A 480 -6.85 18.92 -8.32
C TYR A 480 -7.28 20.39 -8.43
N VAL A 481 -7.03 21.00 -9.58
CA VAL A 481 -7.38 22.39 -9.89
C VAL A 481 -8.27 22.41 -11.13
N GLU A 482 -9.48 22.94 -11.02
CA GLU A 482 -10.36 23.12 -12.19
C GLU A 482 -10.02 24.39 -12.95
N LEU A 483 -10.08 24.28 -14.26
CA LEU A 483 -9.92 25.40 -15.18
C LEU A 483 -11.05 25.38 -16.20
N ALA A 484 -11.49 26.56 -16.60
CA ALA A 484 -12.43 26.69 -17.72
C ALA A 484 -11.80 26.23 -19.05
N ALA A 485 -10.48 26.40 -19.20
CA ALA A 485 -9.69 25.92 -20.32
C ALA A 485 -8.22 25.85 -19.93
N LEU A 486 -7.46 24.92 -20.52
CA LEU A 486 -6.01 24.87 -20.35
C LEU A 486 -5.33 26.03 -21.10
N PRO A 487 -4.34 26.72 -20.48
CA PRO A 487 -3.61 27.78 -21.16
C PRO A 487 -2.78 27.21 -22.33
N LEU A 488 -2.80 27.88 -23.47
CA LEU A 488 -2.04 27.49 -24.65
C LEU A 488 -0.97 28.53 -24.96
N ASN A 489 0.19 28.05 -25.40
CA ASN A 489 1.24 28.94 -25.92
C ASN A 489 0.96 29.35 -27.36
N HIS A 490 1.80 30.20 -27.94
CA HIS A 490 1.67 30.73 -29.33
C HIS A 490 1.65 29.62 -30.42
N ASN A 491 2.12 28.41 -30.07
CA ASN A 491 2.11 27.24 -30.96
C ASN A 491 0.91 26.32 -30.71
N MET A 492 -0.11 26.77 -30.01
CA MET A 492 -1.34 26.01 -29.64
C MET A 492 -1.06 24.75 -28.80
N LYS A 493 0.10 24.69 -28.12
CA LYS A 493 0.43 23.64 -27.15
C LYS A 493 0.15 24.11 -25.72
N ILE A 494 -0.17 23.21 -24.82
CA ILE A 494 -0.43 23.50 -23.40
C ILE A 494 0.80 24.22 -22.79
N ASP A 495 0.58 25.42 -22.28
CA ASP A 495 1.58 26.20 -21.56
C ASP A 495 1.57 25.85 -20.08
N ARG A 496 2.38 24.85 -19.70
CA ARG A 496 2.47 24.40 -18.29
C ARG A 496 3.03 25.48 -17.34
N LYS A 497 3.74 26.51 -17.88
CA LYS A 497 4.27 27.61 -17.07
C LYS A 497 3.19 28.66 -16.74
N ALA A 498 2.18 28.75 -17.56
CA ALA A 498 1.04 29.66 -17.37
C ALA A 498 -0.07 29.06 -16.51
N LEU A 499 0.10 27.82 -16.00
CA LEU A 499 -0.87 27.21 -15.08
C LEU A 499 -0.87 27.96 -13.75
N PRO A 500 -2.06 28.26 -13.17
CA PRO A 500 -2.17 29.01 -11.93
C PRO A 500 -1.51 28.29 -10.74
N ASP A 501 -1.21 29.04 -9.69
CA ASP A 501 -0.73 28.44 -8.44
C ASP A 501 -1.85 27.63 -7.80
N PRO A 502 -1.61 26.35 -7.40
CA PRO A 502 -2.61 25.54 -6.69
C PRO A 502 -3.23 26.24 -5.47
N ALA A 503 -2.45 27.08 -4.75
CA ALA A 503 -2.94 27.84 -3.61
C ALA A 503 -3.99 28.91 -3.98
N GLN A 504 -4.08 29.34 -5.25
CA GLN A 504 -5.03 30.36 -5.72
C GLN A 504 -6.25 29.79 -6.44
N GLY A 505 -6.18 28.52 -6.85
CA GLY A 505 -7.21 27.86 -7.67
C GLY A 505 -7.65 26.51 -7.17
N SER A 506 -7.31 26.15 -5.95
CA SER A 506 -7.61 24.83 -5.41
C SER A 506 -9.11 24.60 -5.36
N LEU A 507 -9.56 23.58 -6.04
CA LEU A 507 -10.83 22.95 -5.74
C LEU A 507 -10.73 22.29 -4.39
N HIS A 508 -11.35 22.96 -3.44
CA HIS A 508 -11.48 22.44 -2.10
C HIS A 508 -12.31 21.16 -2.14
N ALA A 509 -11.90 20.22 -1.29
CA ALA A 509 -12.89 19.24 -0.82
C ALA A 509 -14.17 20.03 -0.49
N ALA A 510 -15.25 19.78 -1.23
CA ALA A 510 -16.47 20.57 -1.16
C ALA A 510 -17.02 20.53 0.26
N ALA A 511 -17.80 21.53 0.54
CA ALA A 511 -18.65 21.60 1.68
C ALA A 511 -19.47 20.30 1.83
N ALA A 512 -18.91 19.33 2.52
CA ALA A 512 -19.71 18.28 3.13
C ALA A 512 -20.68 18.95 4.12
N PRO A 513 -21.87 18.39 4.32
CA PRO A 513 -22.84 18.95 5.25
C PRO A 513 -22.18 19.14 6.60
N ALA A 514 -22.34 20.30 7.23
CA ALA A 514 -21.82 20.81 8.48
C ALA A 514 -20.80 19.87 9.19
N GLN A 515 -19.56 19.82 8.69
CA GLN A 515 -18.48 19.10 9.32
C GLN A 515 -18.26 19.62 10.73
N ARG A 516 -18.07 18.71 11.70
CA ARG A 516 -17.66 19.09 13.06
C ARG A 516 -16.29 19.78 12.98
N GLN A 517 -16.25 21.06 13.37
CA GLN A 517 -15.01 21.83 13.32
C GLN A 517 -14.10 21.49 14.50
N PRO A 518 -12.79 21.48 14.33
CA PRO A 518 -11.81 21.32 15.40
C PRO A 518 -11.99 22.38 16.48
N GLN A 519 -12.17 21.96 17.73
CA GLN A 519 -12.46 22.85 18.87
C GLN A 519 -11.36 22.83 19.93
N SER A 520 -10.81 21.63 20.27
CA SER A 520 -9.74 21.53 21.24
C SER A 520 -8.40 22.02 20.66
N PRO A 521 -7.44 22.44 21.50
CA PRO A 521 -6.10 22.85 21.03
C PRO A 521 -5.41 21.78 20.18
N SER A 522 -5.53 20.51 20.55
CA SER A 522 -4.92 19.38 19.84
C SER A 522 -5.63 19.13 18.51
N GLU A 523 -6.96 19.21 18.46
CA GLU A 523 -7.73 19.10 17.21
C GLU A 523 -7.38 20.25 16.26
N GLN A 524 -7.27 21.49 16.76
CA GLN A 524 -6.90 22.66 15.95
C GLN A 524 -5.47 22.53 15.41
N SER A 525 -4.53 22.06 16.24
CA SER A 525 -3.15 21.82 15.85
C SER A 525 -3.05 20.70 14.81
N MET A 526 -3.75 19.58 15.02
CA MET A 526 -3.81 18.46 14.07
C MET A 526 -4.42 18.92 12.75
N ALA A 527 -5.51 19.67 12.77
CA ALA A 527 -6.14 20.21 11.56
C ALA A 527 -5.23 21.22 10.83
N ALA A 528 -4.45 22.01 11.55
CA ALA A 528 -3.46 22.92 10.94
C ALA A 528 -2.33 22.14 10.26
N LEU A 529 -1.87 21.06 10.89
CA LEU A 529 -0.88 20.15 10.31
C LEU A 529 -1.40 19.49 9.03
N TRP A 530 -2.63 18.96 9.05
CA TRP A 530 -3.24 18.35 7.88
C TRP A 530 -3.43 19.35 6.74
N ARG A 531 -3.97 20.55 7.03
CA ARG A 531 -4.14 21.61 6.03
C ARG A 531 -2.83 21.95 5.32
N ARG A 532 -1.75 22.09 6.11
CA ARG A 532 -0.42 22.40 5.57
C ARG A 532 0.16 21.24 4.76
N THR A 533 -0.02 20.00 5.24
CA THR A 533 0.54 18.80 4.59
C THR A 533 -0.22 18.42 3.32
N LEU A 534 -1.55 18.56 3.35
CA LEU A 534 -2.43 18.19 2.23
C LEU A 534 -2.68 19.35 1.25
N GLY A 535 -2.40 20.60 1.65
CA GLY A 535 -2.73 21.79 0.85
C GLY A 535 -4.23 22.07 0.76
N VAL A 536 -5.04 21.62 1.76
CA VAL A 536 -6.49 21.82 1.81
C VAL A 536 -6.85 22.95 2.74
N GLU A 537 -7.94 23.70 2.46
CA GLU A 537 -8.37 24.81 3.33
C GLU A 537 -9.12 24.35 4.59
N ARG A 538 -9.90 23.30 4.47
CA ARG A 538 -10.77 22.83 5.55
C ARG A 538 -10.51 21.37 5.87
N VAL A 539 -10.54 21.07 7.14
CA VAL A 539 -10.43 19.71 7.68
C VAL A 539 -11.39 19.61 8.85
N GLY A 540 -12.29 18.63 8.82
CA GLY A 540 -13.24 18.33 9.88
C GLY A 540 -12.73 17.24 10.82
N LEU A 541 -13.39 17.09 11.98
CA LEU A 541 -13.02 16.08 12.98
C LEU A 541 -13.21 14.64 12.48
N ASP A 542 -14.18 14.44 11.60
CA ASP A 542 -14.54 13.12 11.07
C ASP A 542 -13.74 12.72 9.81
N ASP A 543 -12.89 13.61 9.29
CA ASP A 543 -12.13 13.36 8.09
C ASP A 543 -11.00 12.34 8.35
N ASN A 544 -10.76 11.47 7.35
CA ASN A 544 -9.57 10.62 7.29
C ASN A 544 -8.52 11.29 6.39
N PHE A 545 -7.25 11.14 6.76
CA PHE A 545 -6.13 11.79 6.05
C PHE A 545 -6.04 11.38 4.58
N PHE A 546 -6.25 10.09 4.29
CA PHE A 546 -6.18 9.54 2.94
C PHE A 546 -7.39 9.94 2.09
N ASP A 547 -8.56 10.09 2.69
CA ASP A 547 -9.78 10.54 2.00
C ASP A 547 -9.66 12.00 1.54
N LEU A 548 -8.89 12.82 2.26
CA LEU A 548 -8.59 14.21 1.91
C LEU A 548 -7.43 14.37 0.90
N GLY A 549 -6.89 13.29 0.36
CA GLY A 549 -5.81 13.37 -0.63
C GLY A 549 -4.44 12.95 -0.11
N GLY A 550 -4.35 12.48 1.13
CA GLY A 550 -3.10 11.96 1.68
C GLY A 550 -2.54 10.80 0.85
N THR A 551 -1.22 10.75 0.75
CA THR A 551 -0.46 9.62 0.20
C THR A 551 0.43 9.06 1.29
N SER A 552 1.01 7.87 1.08
CA SER A 552 1.97 7.29 2.04
C SER A 552 3.15 8.23 2.33
N LEU A 553 3.58 9.01 1.34
CA LEU A 553 4.65 10.00 1.52
C LEU A 553 4.20 11.20 2.36
N LEU A 554 2.99 11.72 2.09
CA LEU A 554 2.40 12.80 2.89
C LEU A 554 2.10 12.35 4.33
N ALA A 555 1.70 11.09 4.53
CA ALA A 555 1.52 10.52 5.86
C ALA A 555 2.83 10.48 6.65
N LEU A 556 3.96 10.14 6.00
CA LEU A 556 5.28 10.22 6.63
C LEU A 556 5.63 11.66 7.05
N GLN A 557 5.36 12.65 6.21
CA GLN A 557 5.57 14.06 6.52
C GLN A 557 4.70 14.51 7.68
N LEU A 558 3.43 14.09 7.67
CA LEU A 558 2.50 14.38 8.76
C LEU A 558 3.00 13.78 10.08
N LEU A 559 3.49 12.54 10.08
CA LEU A 559 4.06 11.90 11.28
C LEU A 559 5.23 12.70 11.85
N VAL A 560 6.14 13.14 10.98
CA VAL A 560 7.28 14.00 11.38
C VAL A 560 6.80 15.34 11.94
N ALA A 561 5.80 15.95 11.31
CA ALA A 561 5.26 17.23 11.74
C ALA A 561 4.51 17.11 13.09
N ILE A 562 3.72 16.06 13.28
CA ILE A 562 3.05 15.74 14.55
C ILE A 562 4.08 15.56 15.67
N ASP A 563 5.11 14.78 15.41
CA ASP A 563 6.20 14.57 16.37
C ASP A 563 6.92 15.88 16.68
N ALA A 564 7.20 16.69 15.65
CA ALA A 564 7.90 17.97 15.80
C ALA A 564 7.08 19.02 16.58
N GLU A 565 5.81 19.15 16.33
CA GLU A 565 4.98 20.25 16.87
C GLU A 565 4.16 19.84 18.09
N LEU A 566 3.73 18.58 18.16
CA LEU A 566 2.91 18.09 19.28
C LEU A 566 3.73 17.24 20.28
N GLY A 567 4.97 16.86 19.94
CA GLY A 567 5.82 16.04 20.81
C GLY A 567 5.33 14.61 20.98
N VAL A 568 4.55 14.10 20.02
CA VAL A 568 3.90 12.79 20.07
C VAL A 568 4.25 11.97 18.84
N THR A 569 4.74 10.76 19.06
CA THR A 569 5.00 9.82 17.97
C THR A 569 3.73 9.01 17.67
N LEU A 570 3.19 9.15 16.46
CA LEU A 570 2.14 8.31 15.88
C LEU A 570 2.76 7.34 14.88
N THR A 571 1.99 6.32 14.50
CA THR A 571 2.38 5.33 13.48
C THR A 571 1.64 5.58 12.16
N GLY A 572 2.21 5.10 11.04
CA GLY A 572 1.55 5.19 9.73
C GLY A 572 0.21 4.47 9.69
N ILE A 573 0.05 3.39 10.47
CA ILE A 573 -1.21 2.64 10.59
C ILE A 573 -2.28 3.47 11.29
N GLU A 574 -1.92 4.26 12.31
CA GLU A 574 -2.85 5.16 13.00
C GLU A 574 -3.33 6.26 12.04
N ILE A 575 -2.43 6.88 11.28
CA ILE A 575 -2.82 7.87 10.25
C ILE A 575 -3.73 7.25 9.17
N LEU A 576 -3.49 5.99 8.81
CA LEU A 576 -4.30 5.29 7.82
C LEU A 576 -5.73 5.02 8.31
N ARG A 577 -5.87 4.67 9.59
CA ARG A 577 -7.12 4.14 10.15
C ARG A 577 -7.99 5.17 10.85
N GLU A 578 -7.36 6.14 11.52
CA GLU A 578 -8.08 7.00 12.46
C GLU A 578 -8.44 8.34 11.82
N PRO A 579 -9.65 8.87 12.10
CA PRO A 579 -10.01 10.24 11.73
C PRO A 579 -9.24 11.26 12.59
N LEU A 580 -9.29 12.53 12.17
CA LEU A 580 -8.57 13.61 12.84
C LEU A 580 -8.84 13.67 14.34
N GLU A 581 -10.11 13.55 14.78
CA GLU A 581 -10.52 13.56 16.20
C GLU A 581 -9.74 12.52 17.02
N MET A 582 -9.70 11.29 16.53
CA MET A 582 -9.03 10.18 17.22
C MET A 582 -7.52 10.37 17.28
N LEU A 583 -6.92 10.90 16.21
CA LEU A 583 -5.48 11.21 16.19
C LEU A 583 -5.15 12.33 17.16
N ALA A 584 -5.99 13.36 17.26
CA ALA A 584 -5.84 14.42 18.25
C ALA A 584 -5.98 13.90 19.69
N GLU A 585 -6.95 13.03 19.96
CA GLU A 585 -7.08 12.35 21.26
C GLU A 585 -5.89 11.45 21.60
N LEU A 586 -5.31 10.75 20.61
CA LEU A 586 -4.09 9.96 20.77
C LEU A 586 -2.92 10.86 21.14
N CYS A 587 -2.82 12.04 20.54
CA CYS A 587 -1.80 13.03 20.87
C CYS A 587 -1.96 13.53 22.31
N ASP A 588 -3.17 13.89 22.74
CA ASP A 588 -3.44 14.33 24.12
C ASP A 588 -3.08 13.26 25.15
N ARG A 589 -3.42 12.02 24.87
CA ARG A 589 -3.09 10.89 25.76
C ARG A 589 -1.58 10.65 25.90
N ARG A 590 -0.83 10.75 24.80
CA ARG A 590 0.61 10.48 24.77
C ARG A 590 1.46 11.67 25.26
N SER A 591 0.98 12.91 25.10
CA SER A 591 1.67 14.11 25.59
C SER A 591 1.51 14.37 27.09
N GLY A 592 0.67 13.61 27.80
CA GLY A 592 0.35 13.86 29.21
C GLY A 592 -0.44 15.14 29.46
N ASN A 593 -0.92 15.83 28.42
CA ASN A 593 -1.68 17.08 28.50
C ASN A 593 -3.19 16.84 28.76
N ALA A 594 -3.54 15.96 29.68
CA ALA A 594 -4.92 15.68 30.07
C ALA A 594 -5.60 16.84 30.87
N ASN A 595 -5.13 18.08 30.76
CA ASN A 595 -5.62 19.25 31.52
C ASN A 595 -6.43 20.26 30.68
N GLY A 596 -7.14 19.82 29.63
CA GLY A 596 -8.15 20.64 28.94
C GLY A 596 -9.56 20.29 29.43
N ARG A 597 -10.16 21.17 30.22
CA ARG A 597 -11.53 21.06 30.70
C ARG A 597 -12.54 20.92 29.55
N HIS A 598 -12.90 19.71 29.19
CA HIS A 598 -14.26 19.36 28.83
C HIS A 598 -14.70 18.26 29.77
N THR A 599 -15.86 18.43 30.39
CA THR A 599 -16.58 17.41 31.14
C THR A 599 -17.02 16.28 30.19
N ARG A 600 -16.05 15.58 29.59
CA ARG A 600 -16.17 14.22 29.12
C ARG A 600 -15.52 13.33 30.19
N VAL A 601 -16.30 12.41 30.66
CA VAL A 601 -15.85 11.31 31.51
C VAL A 601 -14.52 10.80 30.94
N PRO A 602 -13.43 10.73 31.74
CA PRO A 602 -12.20 10.12 31.24
C PRO A 602 -12.55 8.74 30.71
N SER A 603 -12.23 8.47 29.45
CA SER A 603 -12.24 7.10 28.96
C SER A 603 -11.19 6.38 29.79
N PRO A 604 -11.54 5.46 30.67
CA PRO A 604 -10.54 4.69 31.40
C PRO A 604 -9.73 3.93 30.36
N ASP A 605 -8.42 3.87 30.51
CA ASP A 605 -7.47 3.14 29.69
C ASP A 605 -7.66 1.61 29.69
N VAL A 606 -8.89 1.16 29.88
CA VAL A 606 -9.25 -0.25 29.92
C VAL A 606 -10.62 -0.44 29.25
N ASP A 607 -10.65 -0.34 27.91
CA ASP A 607 -11.62 -1.12 27.15
C ASP A 607 -11.14 -2.58 27.26
N THR A 608 -11.67 -3.29 28.24
CA THR A 608 -11.40 -4.72 28.36
C THR A 608 -12.25 -5.44 27.33
N LEU A 609 -11.62 -5.74 26.19
CA LEU A 609 -12.21 -6.58 25.17
C LEU A 609 -12.01 -8.05 25.56
N GLU A 610 -13.11 -8.72 25.91
CA GLU A 610 -13.13 -10.16 26.13
C GLU A 610 -13.61 -10.87 24.86
N LEU A 611 -12.73 -11.68 24.26
CA LEU A 611 -13.06 -12.53 23.12
C LEU A 611 -13.33 -13.95 23.61
N PHE A 612 -14.48 -14.54 23.23
CA PHE A 612 -14.88 -15.84 23.75
C PHE A 612 -15.84 -16.59 22.82
N HIS A 613 -15.90 -17.89 23.01
CA HIS A 613 -16.92 -18.70 22.37
C HIS A 613 -18.07 -18.95 23.35
N PHE A 614 -19.30 -19.04 22.83
CA PHE A 614 -20.51 -19.25 23.61
C PHE A 614 -21.60 -19.97 22.78
N GLY A 615 -22.81 -20.09 23.34
CA GLY A 615 -23.91 -20.81 22.71
C GLY A 615 -23.75 -22.32 22.74
N PRO A 616 -24.64 -23.09 22.07
CA PRO A 616 -24.57 -24.53 22.02
C PRO A 616 -23.24 -25.03 21.47
N GLN A 617 -22.57 -25.95 22.22
CA GLN A 617 -21.25 -26.49 21.86
C GLN A 617 -20.17 -25.42 21.64
N GLN A 618 -20.33 -24.22 22.22
CA GLN A 618 -19.44 -23.07 22.04
C GLN A 618 -19.25 -22.66 20.56
N SER A 619 -20.34 -22.71 19.81
CA SER A 619 -20.29 -22.54 18.35
C SER A 619 -20.36 -21.09 17.88
N LEU A 620 -20.65 -20.12 18.76
CA LEU A 620 -20.71 -18.71 18.43
C LEU A 620 -19.48 -17.99 18.98
N TYR A 621 -18.95 -17.07 18.22
CA TYR A 621 -17.86 -16.19 18.63
C TYR A 621 -18.40 -14.83 19.06
N GLY A 622 -17.91 -14.28 20.17
CA GLY A 622 -18.36 -13.04 20.76
C GLY A 622 -17.22 -12.14 21.21
N ALA A 623 -17.46 -10.84 21.05
CA ALA A 623 -16.57 -9.75 21.48
C ALA A 623 -17.33 -8.87 22.48
N LEU A 624 -17.04 -9.03 23.76
CA LEU A 624 -17.64 -8.23 24.85
C LEU A 624 -16.74 -7.06 25.20
N HIS A 625 -17.24 -5.87 24.95
CA HIS A 625 -16.60 -4.61 25.32
C HIS A 625 -17.10 -4.18 26.69
N THR A 626 -16.21 -3.94 27.65
CA THR A 626 -16.54 -3.48 29.00
C THR A 626 -15.56 -2.40 29.43
N ALA A 627 -15.97 -1.56 30.38
CA ALA A 627 -15.06 -0.67 31.10
C ALA A 627 -15.13 -0.98 32.61
N PRO A 628 -14.09 -0.65 33.39
CA PRO A 628 -14.13 -0.79 34.84
C PRO A 628 -15.24 0.09 35.42
N CYS A 629 -16.41 -0.48 35.69
CA CYS A 629 -17.54 0.18 36.31
C CYS A 629 -18.04 -0.67 37.48
N ALA A 630 -18.34 -0.02 38.60
CA ALA A 630 -18.93 -0.69 39.76
C ALA A 630 -20.40 -1.02 39.45
N ALA A 631 -20.68 -2.22 38.96
CA ALA A 631 -21.98 -2.80 38.64
C ALA A 631 -22.74 -2.06 37.50
N PRO A 632 -22.60 -2.51 36.24
CA PRO A 632 -23.38 -1.97 35.13
C PRO A 632 -24.89 -2.25 35.35
N ARG A 633 -25.72 -1.26 35.03
CA ARG A 633 -27.18 -1.39 35.14
C ARG A 633 -27.85 -1.78 33.84
N HIS A 634 -27.16 -1.54 32.72
CA HIS A 634 -27.67 -1.71 31.36
C HIS A 634 -26.58 -2.30 30.48
N ALA A 635 -26.94 -3.09 29.50
CA ALA A 635 -26.03 -3.61 28.45
C ALA A 635 -26.66 -3.52 27.06
N VAL A 636 -25.85 -3.64 26.02
CA VAL A 636 -26.29 -3.55 24.62
C VAL A 636 -25.85 -4.80 23.87
N LEU A 637 -26.78 -5.42 23.13
CA LEU A 637 -26.52 -6.48 22.17
C LEU A 637 -26.52 -5.92 20.74
N ILE A 638 -25.49 -6.16 19.96
CA ILE A 638 -25.41 -5.75 18.55
C ILE A 638 -25.57 -6.98 17.65
N CYS A 639 -26.66 -7.01 16.88
CA CYS A 639 -26.98 -7.98 15.85
C CYS A 639 -26.53 -7.42 14.49
N ALA A 640 -25.31 -7.75 14.08
CA ALA A 640 -24.66 -7.21 12.89
C ALA A 640 -25.36 -7.65 11.59
N PRO A 641 -25.13 -6.98 10.44
CA PRO A 641 -25.54 -7.48 9.15
C PRO A 641 -24.67 -8.68 8.74
N LEU A 642 -24.98 -9.28 7.60
CA LEU A 642 -24.32 -10.50 7.10
C LEU A 642 -23.55 -10.23 5.81
N GLY A 643 -22.57 -11.08 5.51
CA GLY A 643 -21.82 -11.03 4.27
C GLY A 643 -21.04 -9.72 4.07
N HIS A 644 -21.05 -9.16 2.87
CA HIS A 644 -20.34 -7.91 2.53
C HIS A 644 -20.81 -6.71 3.35
N GLU A 645 -22.08 -6.62 3.74
CA GLU A 645 -22.60 -5.55 4.59
C GLU A 645 -21.96 -5.56 5.99
N TYR A 646 -21.58 -6.74 6.50
CA TYR A 646 -20.84 -6.89 7.77
C TYR A 646 -19.45 -6.26 7.65
N VAL A 647 -18.72 -6.59 6.60
CA VAL A 647 -17.36 -6.06 6.38
C VAL A 647 -17.38 -4.52 6.36
N ARG A 648 -18.33 -3.95 5.64
CA ARG A 648 -18.48 -2.49 5.50
C ARG A 648 -18.88 -1.78 6.80
N SER A 649 -19.66 -2.42 7.66
CA SER A 649 -20.17 -1.83 8.91
C SER A 649 -19.31 -2.14 10.15
N HIS A 650 -18.37 -3.09 10.04
CA HIS A 650 -17.61 -3.63 11.17
C HIS A 650 -16.99 -2.53 12.06
N PHE A 651 -16.35 -1.54 11.46
CA PHE A 651 -15.68 -0.47 12.21
C PHE A 651 -16.66 0.50 12.90
N ILE A 652 -17.77 0.83 12.25
CA ILE A 652 -18.81 1.65 12.90
C ILE A 652 -19.35 0.91 14.13
N LEU A 653 -19.63 -0.39 13.99
CA LEU A 653 -20.16 -1.21 15.09
C LEU A 653 -19.14 -1.42 16.20
N GLN A 654 -17.87 -1.56 15.87
CA GLN A 654 -16.77 -1.62 16.84
C GLN A 654 -16.63 -0.29 17.59
N ARG A 655 -16.64 0.84 16.87
CA ARG A 655 -16.56 2.19 17.46
C ARG A 655 -17.74 2.47 18.38
N LEU A 656 -18.96 2.13 17.94
CA LEU A 656 -20.17 2.25 18.76
C LEU A 656 -20.04 1.44 20.06
N ALA A 657 -19.59 0.16 19.94
CA ALA A 657 -19.41 -0.70 21.09
C ALA A 657 -18.40 -0.13 22.11
N ARG A 658 -17.27 0.39 21.63
CA ARG A 658 -16.25 1.05 22.49
C ARG A 658 -16.79 2.32 23.14
N THR A 659 -17.54 3.14 22.40
CA THR A 659 -18.12 4.37 22.92
C THR A 659 -19.10 4.09 24.05
N LEU A 660 -20.01 3.13 23.88
CA LEU A 660 -20.96 2.72 24.91
C LEU A 660 -20.27 2.07 26.11
N ALA A 661 -19.27 1.21 25.87
CA ALA A 661 -18.48 0.59 26.93
C ALA A 661 -17.75 1.64 27.77
N ALA A 662 -17.14 2.66 27.16
CA ALA A 662 -16.50 3.78 27.85
C ALA A 662 -17.47 4.59 28.74
N GLN A 663 -18.78 4.58 28.42
CA GLN A 663 -19.85 5.16 29.23
C GLN A 663 -20.36 4.22 30.34
N GLY A 664 -19.74 3.06 30.51
CA GLY A 664 -20.10 2.09 31.53
C GLY A 664 -21.20 1.10 31.11
N THR A 665 -21.54 1.03 29.82
CA THR A 665 -22.53 0.12 29.25
C THR A 665 -21.81 -1.04 28.53
N PRO A 666 -21.77 -2.27 29.07
CA PRO A 666 -21.24 -3.44 28.38
C PRO A 666 -21.91 -3.67 27.03
N VAL A 667 -21.13 -4.00 26.00
CA VAL A 667 -21.65 -4.24 24.65
C VAL A 667 -21.12 -5.55 24.11
N LEU A 668 -22.03 -6.46 23.75
CA LEU A 668 -21.69 -7.69 23.05
C LEU A 668 -21.93 -7.54 21.54
N ARG A 669 -20.90 -7.76 20.75
CA ARG A 669 -20.97 -8.05 19.33
C ARG A 669 -20.69 -9.54 19.14
N PHE A 670 -21.33 -10.19 18.19
CA PHE A 670 -21.14 -11.60 17.93
C PHE A 670 -21.27 -11.92 16.45
N ASP A 671 -20.68 -13.03 16.05
CA ASP A 671 -20.76 -13.58 14.71
C ASP A 671 -21.77 -14.71 14.67
N TYR A 672 -22.60 -14.72 13.63
CA TYR A 672 -23.62 -15.77 13.44
C TYR A 672 -22.95 -17.10 13.07
N TYR A 673 -23.59 -18.22 13.42
CA TYR A 673 -23.13 -19.57 13.05
C TYR A 673 -22.88 -19.69 11.55
N GLY A 674 -21.73 -20.25 11.16
CA GLY A 674 -21.29 -20.37 9.79
C GLY A 674 -20.84 -19.06 9.12
N CYS A 675 -20.61 -18.01 9.92
CA CYS A 675 -20.12 -16.69 9.47
C CYS A 675 -18.90 -16.29 10.30
N GLN A 676 -17.95 -15.57 9.67
CA GLN A 676 -16.73 -15.02 10.25
C GLN A 676 -16.00 -16.02 11.18
N ASP A 677 -15.82 -15.66 12.46
CA ASP A 677 -15.04 -16.44 13.46
C ASP A 677 -15.89 -17.46 14.23
N SER A 678 -17.21 -17.52 13.99
CA SER A 678 -18.09 -18.56 14.55
C SER A 678 -17.89 -19.90 13.86
N LEU A 679 -18.09 -20.99 14.62
CA LEU A 679 -17.97 -22.34 14.08
C LEU A 679 -19.07 -22.64 13.03
N GLY A 680 -18.85 -23.72 12.28
CA GLY A 680 -19.79 -24.22 11.27
C GLY A 680 -19.45 -23.78 9.86
N HIS A 681 -20.22 -24.25 8.92
CA HIS A 681 -20.05 -23.91 7.51
C HIS A 681 -21.26 -23.10 7.03
N ALA A 682 -21.02 -22.12 6.14
CA ALA A 682 -22.09 -21.27 5.58
C ALA A 682 -23.24 -22.07 4.95
N THR A 683 -22.97 -23.30 4.50
CA THR A 683 -23.98 -24.21 3.97
C THR A 683 -24.91 -24.84 5.02
N GLU A 684 -24.57 -24.70 6.31
CA GLU A 684 -25.36 -25.19 7.45
C GLU A 684 -26.14 -24.07 8.12
N ALA A 685 -25.91 -22.84 7.68
CA ALA A 685 -26.46 -21.62 8.22
C ALA A 685 -27.67 -21.11 7.41
N GLY A 686 -28.51 -20.31 8.07
CA GLY A 686 -29.66 -19.67 7.44
C GLY A 686 -30.48 -18.88 8.46
N PRO A 687 -31.53 -18.14 8.02
CA PRO A 687 -32.32 -17.27 8.89
C PRO A 687 -32.89 -17.97 10.13
N GLY A 688 -33.34 -19.22 10.02
CA GLY A 688 -33.79 -20.00 11.14
C GLY A 688 -32.75 -20.30 12.20
N ARG A 689 -31.50 -20.52 11.80
CA ARG A 689 -30.36 -20.67 12.73
C ARG A 689 -29.96 -19.33 13.32
N TRP A 690 -29.80 -18.28 12.51
CA TRP A 690 -29.36 -16.95 12.96
C TRP A 690 -30.34 -16.32 13.99
N ARG A 691 -31.66 -16.61 13.91
CA ARG A 691 -32.63 -16.22 14.96
C ARG A 691 -32.29 -16.85 16.30
N ARG A 692 -31.91 -18.11 16.32
CA ARG A 692 -31.48 -18.81 17.55
C ARG A 692 -30.19 -18.24 18.09
N ASP A 693 -29.25 -17.88 17.19
CA ASP A 693 -27.98 -17.28 17.57
C ASP A 693 -28.18 -15.93 18.28
N ILE A 694 -29.18 -15.12 17.87
CA ILE A 694 -29.56 -13.88 18.59
C ILE A 694 -30.02 -14.19 20.00
N ILE A 695 -30.85 -15.19 20.18
CA ILE A 695 -31.34 -15.61 21.51
C ILE A 695 -30.19 -16.11 22.39
N ASP A 696 -29.30 -16.93 21.82
CA ASP A 696 -28.12 -17.45 22.52
C ASP A 696 -27.16 -16.29 22.90
N ALA A 697 -27.00 -15.29 22.01
CA ALA A 697 -26.19 -14.10 22.27
C ALA A 697 -26.78 -13.21 23.37
N TYR A 698 -28.10 -13.01 23.37
CA TYR A 698 -28.79 -12.32 24.46
C TYR A 698 -28.52 -12.99 25.81
N GLN A 699 -28.72 -14.30 25.91
CA GLN A 699 -28.47 -15.09 27.12
C GLN A 699 -26.98 -15.08 27.52
N GLY A 700 -26.10 -15.06 26.55
CA GLY A 700 -24.63 -14.93 26.74
C GLY A 700 -24.26 -13.60 27.37
N LEU A 701 -24.84 -12.51 26.88
CA LEU A 701 -24.66 -11.17 27.40
C LEU A 701 -25.22 -11.00 28.82
N GLU A 702 -26.46 -11.44 29.04
CA GLU A 702 -27.14 -11.40 30.35
C GLU A 702 -26.29 -12.07 31.45
N ARG A 703 -25.79 -13.26 31.18
CA ARG A 703 -24.98 -14.04 32.12
C ARG A 703 -23.62 -13.38 32.41
N ARG A 704 -22.96 -12.80 31.41
CA ARG A 704 -21.61 -12.23 31.56
C ARG A 704 -21.62 -10.84 32.12
N ALA A 705 -22.51 -9.96 31.65
CA ALA A 705 -22.63 -8.60 32.12
C ALA A 705 -23.34 -8.49 33.47
N GLN A 706 -24.06 -9.53 33.90
CA GLN A 706 -24.84 -9.57 35.15
C GLN A 706 -25.82 -8.39 35.30
N VAL A 707 -26.42 -7.97 34.17
CA VAL A 707 -27.38 -6.88 34.09
C VAL A 707 -28.81 -7.41 33.90
N ARG A 708 -29.79 -6.63 34.31
CA ARG A 708 -31.21 -6.95 34.09
C ARG A 708 -31.84 -6.18 32.94
N CYS A 709 -31.23 -5.07 32.53
CA CYS A 709 -31.74 -4.23 31.44
C CYS A 709 -30.81 -4.40 30.22
N ILE A 710 -31.34 -4.89 29.12
CA ILE A 710 -30.61 -5.08 27.86
C ILE A 710 -31.37 -4.35 26.75
N SER A 711 -30.65 -3.52 26.00
CA SER A 711 -31.12 -3.00 24.71
C SER A 711 -30.45 -3.74 23.55
N ALA A 712 -31.09 -3.77 22.39
CA ALA A 712 -30.54 -4.41 21.21
C ALA A 712 -30.55 -3.48 19.99
N LEU A 713 -29.44 -3.50 19.25
CA LEU A 713 -29.30 -2.88 17.94
C LEU A 713 -29.23 -3.98 16.88
N GLY A 714 -30.15 -3.93 15.93
CA GLY A 714 -30.07 -4.76 14.72
C GLY A 714 -29.73 -3.90 13.50
N VAL A 715 -28.94 -4.44 12.58
CA VAL A 715 -28.49 -3.75 11.37
C VAL A 715 -28.82 -4.57 10.13
N ARG A 716 -29.47 -3.96 9.15
CA ARG A 716 -29.89 -4.61 7.89
C ARG A 716 -30.64 -5.92 8.15
N LEU A 717 -30.11 -7.05 7.65
CA LEU A 717 -30.71 -8.38 7.89
C LEU A 717 -30.73 -8.72 9.38
N GLY A 718 -29.70 -8.34 10.14
CA GLY A 718 -29.69 -8.51 11.60
C GLY A 718 -30.82 -7.75 12.31
N ALA A 719 -31.24 -6.59 11.79
CA ALA A 719 -32.38 -5.84 12.29
C ALA A 719 -33.72 -6.59 12.07
N THR A 720 -33.90 -7.18 10.89
CA THR A 720 -35.10 -7.93 10.56
C THR A 720 -35.20 -9.22 11.40
N LEU A 721 -34.08 -9.94 11.56
CA LEU A 721 -34.00 -11.13 12.40
C LEU A 721 -34.23 -10.82 13.88
N LEU A 722 -33.66 -9.69 14.37
CA LEU A 722 -33.89 -9.21 15.74
C LEU A 722 -35.38 -8.89 15.98
N ALA A 723 -36.03 -8.21 15.03
CA ALA A 723 -37.46 -7.90 15.13
C ALA A 723 -38.34 -9.14 15.24
N GLU A 724 -37.96 -10.25 14.58
CA GLU A 724 -38.74 -11.52 14.65
C GLU A 724 -38.58 -12.26 15.98
N VAL A 725 -37.50 -12.02 16.74
CA VAL A 725 -37.27 -12.69 18.03
C VAL A 725 -37.42 -11.76 19.23
N ALA A 726 -37.62 -10.47 19.01
CA ALA A 726 -37.65 -9.46 20.07
C ALA A 726 -38.69 -9.75 21.17
N GLU A 727 -39.85 -10.27 20.81
CA GLU A 727 -40.90 -10.65 21.76
C GLU A 727 -40.53 -11.84 22.67
N GLN A 728 -39.49 -12.59 22.33
CA GLN A 728 -38.97 -13.72 23.13
C GLN A 728 -37.85 -13.27 24.09
N LEU A 729 -37.46 -11.99 24.03
CA LEU A 729 -36.36 -11.43 24.80
C LEU A 729 -36.90 -10.31 25.72
N ASP A 730 -36.32 -10.22 26.92
CA ASP A 730 -36.66 -9.14 27.86
C ASP A 730 -35.79 -7.91 27.54
N LEU A 731 -36.18 -7.14 26.52
CA LEU A 731 -35.44 -5.97 26.03
C LEU A 731 -36.07 -4.67 26.56
N GLU A 732 -35.22 -3.68 26.90
CA GLU A 732 -35.66 -2.32 27.22
C GLU A 732 -35.91 -1.49 25.96
N ARG A 733 -35.00 -1.59 25.00
CA ARG A 733 -35.08 -0.89 23.71
C ARG A 733 -34.62 -1.79 22.55
N VAL A 734 -35.24 -1.58 21.39
CA VAL A 734 -34.88 -2.17 20.13
C VAL A 734 -34.63 -1.05 19.13
N VAL A 735 -33.42 -0.97 18.62
CA VAL A 735 -33.04 -0.03 17.56
C VAL A 735 -32.84 -0.85 16.27
N LEU A 736 -33.56 -0.46 15.21
CA LEU A 736 -33.50 -1.12 13.90
C LEU A 736 -32.85 -0.14 12.91
N TRP A 737 -31.63 -0.43 12.49
CA TRP A 737 -30.88 0.35 11.51
C TRP A 737 -31.05 -0.26 10.11
N ASP A 738 -31.72 0.51 9.21
CA ASP A 738 -32.02 0.13 7.82
C ASP A 738 -32.54 -1.31 7.67
N PRO A 739 -33.57 -1.74 8.42
CA PRO A 739 -34.04 -3.11 8.40
C PRO A 739 -34.52 -3.52 7.00
N ILE A 740 -34.35 -4.81 6.66
CA ILE A 740 -34.85 -5.41 5.43
C ILE A 740 -36.37 -5.59 5.57
N GLU A 741 -37.18 -4.80 4.88
CA GLU A 741 -38.64 -4.87 4.96
C GLU A 741 -39.20 -6.13 4.27
N HIS A 742 -38.61 -6.52 3.13
CA HIS A 742 -39.03 -7.66 2.32
C HIS A 742 -37.86 -8.51 1.85
N GLY A 743 -37.71 -9.71 2.35
CA GLY A 743 -36.62 -10.62 2.03
C GLY A 743 -36.55 -11.00 0.54
N ALA A 744 -37.70 -11.09 -0.15
CA ALA A 744 -37.72 -11.33 -1.58
C ALA A 744 -37.13 -10.16 -2.38
N ALA A 745 -37.41 -8.92 -1.98
CA ALA A 745 -36.82 -7.72 -2.60
C ALA A 745 -35.32 -7.65 -2.33
N TYR A 746 -34.89 -7.87 -1.10
CA TYR A 746 -33.49 -7.95 -0.69
C TYR A 746 -32.71 -9.01 -1.48
N HIS A 747 -33.26 -10.22 -1.60
CA HIS A 747 -32.64 -11.25 -2.42
C HIS A 747 -32.50 -10.85 -3.90
N ALA A 748 -33.52 -10.18 -4.48
CA ALA A 748 -33.44 -9.65 -5.83
C ALA A 748 -32.38 -8.56 -5.97
N GLU A 749 -32.26 -7.71 -4.98
CA GLU A 749 -31.23 -6.65 -4.86
C GLU A 749 -29.84 -7.27 -4.80
N LEU A 750 -29.57 -8.23 -3.90
CA LEU A 750 -28.30 -8.97 -3.83
C LEU A 750 -27.92 -9.64 -5.14
N ARG A 751 -28.91 -10.28 -5.81
CA ARG A 751 -28.66 -10.89 -7.12
C ARG A 751 -28.35 -9.87 -8.21
N SER A 752 -29.03 -8.73 -8.20
CA SER A 752 -28.77 -7.64 -9.15
C SER A 752 -27.39 -7.04 -8.92
N ALA A 753 -27.03 -6.80 -7.64
CA ALA A 753 -25.73 -6.33 -7.23
C ALA A 753 -24.62 -7.32 -7.62
N HIS A 754 -24.79 -8.62 -7.31
CA HIS A 754 -23.83 -9.66 -7.70
C HIS A 754 -23.62 -9.71 -9.23
N ARG A 755 -24.69 -9.59 -10.04
CA ARG A 755 -24.59 -9.53 -11.48
C ARG A 755 -23.86 -8.26 -11.99
N ARG A 756 -24.09 -7.10 -11.36
CA ARG A 756 -23.38 -5.86 -11.68
C ARG A 756 -21.91 -6.02 -11.35
N TYR A 757 -21.59 -6.54 -10.16
CA TYR A 757 -20.22 -6.83 -9.72
C TYR A 757 -19.50 -7.72 -10.73
N LEU A 758 -20.09 -8.85 -11.12
CA LEU A 758 -19.53 -9.76 -12.11
C LEU A 758 -19.33 -9.07 -13.50
N ARG A 759 -20.27 -8.22 -13.94
CA ARG A 759 -20.12 -7.49 -15.21
C ARG A 759 -19.04 -6.41 -15.17
N GLN A 760 -18.86 -5.76 -14.05
CA GLN A 760 -17.86 -4.72 -13.87
C GLN A 760 -16.44 -5.29 -13.74
N HIS A 761 -16.31 -6.49 -13.20
CA HIS A 761 -15.04 -7.15 -12.91
C HIS A 761 -14.73 -8.34 -13.82
N ALA A 762 -15.62 -8.67 -14.78
CA ALA A 762 -15.41 -9.75 -15.72
C ALA A 762 -15.55 -9.25 -17.16
N HIS A 763 -14.45 -9.12 -17.86
CA HIS A 763 -14.42 -8.97 -19.33
C HIS A 763 -14.68 -10.31 -20.06
N VAL A 764 -15.21 -11.31 -19.36
CA VAL A 764 -15.52 -12.64 -19.88
C VAL A 764 -17.04 -12.84 -19.88
N SER A 765 -17.59 -13.48 -20.95
CA SER A 765 -18.95 -14.02 -20.96
C SER A 765 -19.12 -15.00 -19.83
N ILE A 766 -19.47 -14.52 -18.65
CA ILE A 766 -19.83 -15.39 -17.53
C ILE A 766 -21.25 -15.83 -17.80
N GLU A 767 -21.42 -17.06 -18.25
CA GLU A 767 -22.62 -17.79 -17.90
C GLU A 767 -22.69 -17.73 -16.38
N LEU A 768 -23.70 -17.02 -15.85
CA LEU A 768 -24.01 -17.04 -14.42
C LEU A 768 -23.86 -18.48 -13.99
N PRO A 769 -23.08 -18.80 -12.92
CA PRO A 769 -22.96 -20.16 -12.49
C PRO A 769 -24.38 -20.68 -12.37
N ALA A 770 -24.78 -21.51 -13.36
CA ALA A 770 -25.93 -22.35 -13.21
C ALA A 770 -25.76 -22.96 -11.84
N TRP A 771 -26.79 -22.97 -11.04
CA TRP A 771 -26.83 -23.66 -9.77
C TRP A 771 -25.87 -24.83 -9.84
N ARG A 772 -24.65 -24.70 -9.23
CA ARG A 772 -23.73 -25.85 -9.19
C ARG A 772 -24.57 -26.98 -8.61
N GLY A 773 -24.59 -28.14 -9.20
CA GLY A 773 -25.52 -29.24 -8.90
C GLY A 773 -25.61 -29.69 -7.43
N ASN A 774 -24.95 -28.98 -6.51
CA ASN A 774 -24.91 -29.17 -5.07
C ASN A 774 -25.93 -28.32 -4.28
N GLY A 775 -26.81 -27.56 -4.93
CA GLY A 775 -27.87 -26.78 -4.25
C GLY A 775 -27.40 -25.51 -3.51
N HIS A 776 -26.23 -24.95 -3.83
CA HIS A 776 -25.70 -23.73 -3.24
C HIS A 776 -25.65 -22.59 -4.25
N CYS A 777 -25.84 -21.35 -3.78
CA CYS A 777 -25.73 -20.13 -4.56
C CYS A 777 -24.81 -19.14 -3.81
N GLU A 778 -23.87 -18.55 -4.51
CA GLU A 778 -23.03 -17.48 -3.98
C GLU A 778 -23.59 -16.12 -4.40
N LEU A 779 -23.72 -15.20 -3.45
CA LEU A 779 -24.12 -13.82 -3.67
C LEU A 779 -23.16 -12.89 -2.92
N LEU A 780 -22.38 -12.08 -3.66
CA LEU A 780 -21.41 -11.12 -3.13
C LEU A 780 -20.47 -11.73 -2.05
N GLY A 781 -19.84 -12.87 -2.37
CA GLY A 781 -18.90 -13.56 -1.48
C GLY A 781 -19.54 -14.41 -0.38
N THR A 782 -20.88 -14.43 -0.28
CA THR A 782 -21.60 -15.24 0.73
C THR A 782 -22.30 -16.42 0.08
N THR A 783 -22.07 -17.63 0.58
CA THR A 783 -22.70 -18.85 0.10
C THR A 783 -24.03 -19.12 0.83
N TYR A 784 -25.09 -19.26 0.06
CA TYR A 784 -26.43 -19.60 0.56
C TYR A 784 -26.89 -20.94 0.03
N THR A 785 -27.51 -21.77 0.88
CA THR A 785 -28.22 -22.95 0.41
C THR A 785 -29.57 -22.60 -0.18
N THR A 786 -30.16 -23.53 -0.96
CA THR A 786 -31.54 -23.38 -1.45
C THR A 786 -32.54 -23.19 -0.31
N ALA A 787 -32.34 -23.87 0.81
CA ALA A 787 -33.17 -23.74 2.01
C ALA A 787 -33.03 -22.34 2.63
N ALA A 788 -31.79 -21.90 2.86
CA ALA A 788 -31.51 -20.55 3.40
C ALA A 788 -32.07 -19.44 2.50
N LEU A 789 -31.96 -19.57 1.16
CA LEU A 789 -32.57 -18.59 0.23
C LEU A 789 -34.09 -18.61 0.25
N ARG A 790 -34.72 -19.78 0.46
CA ARG A 790 -36.17 -19.87 0.60
C ARG A 790 -36.63 -19.18 1.87
N GLU A 791 -35.95 -19.40 2.99
CA GLU A 791 -36.22 -18.74 4.25
C GLU A 791 -35.94 -17.21 4.12
N LEU A 792 -34.84 -16.80 3.52
CA LEU A 792 -34.51 -15.38 3.30
C LEU A 792 -35.61 -14.66 2.50
N ARG A 793 -36.13 -15.29 1.44
CA ARG A 793 -37.20 -14.71 0.63
C ARG A 793 -38.51 -14.58 1.37
N ALA A 794 -38.74 -15.45 2.34
CA ALA A 794 -39.97 -15.46 3.16
C ALA A 794 -39.93 -14.43 4.28
N LEU A 795 -38.78 -13.82 4.58
CA LEU A 795 -38.67 -12.78 5.60
C LEU A 795 -39.52 -11.57 5.25
N ALA A 796 -40.24 -11.07 6.23
CA ALA A 796 -40.92 -9.78 6.19
C ALA A 796 -40.75 -9.10 7.53
N LEU A 797 -40.42 -7.82 7.54
CA LEU A 797 -40.30 -7.05 8.78
C LEU A 797 -41.65 -7.00 9.45
N GLN A 798 -41.75 -7.66 10.60
CA GLN A 798 -43.00 -7.67 11.38
C GLN A 798 -43.18 -6.30 12.10
N PRO A 799 -44.35 -5.72 12.10
CA PRO A 799 -44.62 -4.54 12.91
C PRO A 799 -44.53 -4.94 14.39
N LEU A 800 -43.64 -4.32 15.13
CA LEU A 800 -43.50 -4.48 16.57
C LEU A 800 -44.63 -3.64 17.24
N THR A 801 -45.80 -4.26 17.50
CA THR A 801 -47.06 -3.54 17.77
C THR A 801 -47.54 -3.54 19.22
N SER A 802 -47.03 -4.40 20.10
CA SER A 802 -47.48 -4.43 21.51
C SER A 802 -46.32 -4.81 22.43
N THR A 803 -45.78 -3.86 23.15
CA THR A 803 -44.41 -4.07 23.60
C THR A 803 -44.15 -3.56 24.98
N PRO A 804 -43.43 -4.32 25.82
CA PRO A 804 -42.79 -3.78 27.01
C PRO A 804 -41.54 -2.92 26.67
N TYR A 805 -41.07 -2.88 25.41
CA TYR A 805 -39.85 -2.19 25.00
C TYR A 805 -40.10 -1.05 24.01
N ARG A 806 -39.20 -0.05 24.00
CA ARG A 806 -39.26 1.06 23.05
C ARG A 806 -38.58 0.68 21.71
N VAL A 807 -39.28 0.93 20.60
CA VAL A 807 -38.75 0.69 19.26
C VAL A 807 -38.36 2.00 18.61
N SER A 808 -37.12 2.04 18.08
CA SER A 808 -36.63 3.14 17.26
C SER A 808 -36.18 2.62 15.91
N ARG A 809 -36.54 3.29 14.82
CA ARG A 809 -36.00 2.98 13.49
C ARG A 809 -35.03 4.08 13.10
N PHE A 810 -33.82 3.68 12.68
CA PHE A 810 -32.82 4.56 12.14
C PHE A 810 -32.66 4.26 10.66
N LYS A 811 -32.83 5.27 9.81
CA LYS A 811 -32.61 5.19 8.38
C LYS A 811 -31.37 6.01 8.04
N SER A 812 -30.41 5.40 7.39
CA SER A 812 -29.19 6.05 6.94
C SER A 812 -29.21 6.27 5.42
N ASP A 813 -28.37 7.20 4.96
CA ASP A 813 -28.12 7.41 3.53
C ASP A 813 -26.96 6.52 3.04
N CYS A 814 -26.70 5.39 3.70
CA CYS A 814 -25.65 4.48 3.34
C CYS A 814 -26.02 3.69 2.07
N ASP A 815 -25.14 3.69 1.10
CA ASP A 815 -25.21 2.75 -0.03
C ASP A 815 -24.64 1.40 0.41
N TRP A 816 -25.49 0.50 0.89
CA TRP A 816 -25.12 -0.82 1.37
C TRP A 816 -24.63 -1.76 0.26
N LEU A 817 -24.94 -1.43 -1.00
CA LEU A 817 -24.63 -2.27 -2.17
C LEU A 817 -23.74 -1.52 -3.17
N ASP A 818 -22.93 -0.59 -2.72
CA ASP A 818 -21.90 0.02 -3.53
C ASP A 818 -20.89 -1.05 -3.95
N LEU A 819 -20.98 -1.46 -5.22
CA LEU A 819 -20.19 -2.56 -5.78
C LEU A 819 -18.79 -2.13 -6.21
N VAL A 820 -18.58 -0.85 -6.38
CA VAL A 820 -17.25 -0.30 -6.72
C VAL A 820 -16.33 -0.36 -5.51
N HIS A 821 -16.93 -0.35 -4.30
CA HIS A 821 -16.23 -0.27 -3.02
C HIS A 821 -16.74 -1.31 -2.02
N LEU A 822 -16.91 -2.57 -2.43
CA LEU A 822 -17.36 -3.66 -1.54
C LEU A 822 -16.47 -3.83 -0.30
N GLU A 823 -15.20 -3.47 -0.40
CA GLU A 823 -14.22 -3.54 0.67
C GLU A 823 -14.11 -2.21 1.47
N ASP A 824 -14.72 -1.14 0.99
CA ASP A 824 -14.69 0.14 1.69
C ASP A 824 -15.66 0.16 2.87
N MET A 825 -15.17 0.68 3.98
CA MET A 825 -15.97 0.87 5.18
C MET A 825 -17.03 1.96 4.97
N LEU A 826 -18.19 1.78 5.60
CA LEU A 826 -19.21 2.83 5.63
C LEU A 826 -18.67 4.03 6.40
N PRO A 827 -18.81 5.26 5.88
CA PRO A 827 -18.41 6.45 6.60
C PRO A 827 -19.34 6.70 7.81
N ASP A 828 -18.77 6.98 8.97
CA ASP A 828 -19.51 7.30 10.18
C ASP A 828 -20.03 8.76 10.18
N ARG A 829 -20.93 9.10 9.27
CA ARG A 829 -21.53 10.44 9.14
C ARG A 829 -22.41 10.84 10.36
N GLY A 830 -21.90 10.64 11.57
CA GLY A 830 -22.65 10.87 12.80
C GLY A 830 -23.58 9.70 13.21
N ILE A 831 -23.46 8.57 12.51
CA ILE A 831 -24.28 7.36 12.74
C ILE A 831 -24.03 6.83 14.16
N SER A 832 -22.77 6.68 14.57
CA SER A 832 -22.43 6.21 15.92
C SER A 832 -23.04 7.08 17.00
N LYS A 833 -23.03 8.40 16.84
CA LYS A 833 -23.64 9.34 17.80
C LYS A 833 -25.16 9.19 17.87
N ALA A 834 -25.82 9.11 16.72
CA ALA A 834 -27.28 8.93 16.66
C ALA A 834 -27.69 7.60 17.32
N LEU A 835 -26.98 6.50 17.01
CA LEU A 835 -27.23 5.19 17.59
C LEU A 835 -26.94 5.16 19.11
N THR A 836 -25.86 5.82 19.57
CA THR A 836 -25.57 5.95 21.00
C THR A 836 -26.74 6.62 21.73
N THR A 837 -27.24 7.77 21.24
CA THR A 837 -28.36 8.46 21.84
C THR A 837 -29.64 7.60 21.87
N MET A 838 -29.88 6.79 20.82
CA MET A 838 -31.02 5.88 20.76
C MET A 838 -30.92 4.71 21.73
N LEU A 839 -29.70 4.32 22.10
CA LEU A 839 -29.43 3.18 22.99
C LEU A 839 -29.19 3.56 24.44
N GLU A 840 -29.07 4.84 24.75
CA GLU A 840 -28.96 5.33 26.13
C GLU A 840 -30.19 4.93 26.97
N PRO A 841 -29.99 4.43 28.21
CA PRO A 841 -31.10 4.07 29.10
C PRO A 841 -31.97 5.28 29.45
N SER A 842 -33.28 5.04 29.75
CA SER A 842 -34.28 6.07 30.04
C SER A 842 -33.98 6.83 31.32
#